data_eb8edcbcc85c56f4628b20169e721c64
#
_entry.id   eb8edcbcc85c56f4628b20169e721c64
#
_cell.length_a   1.000
_cell.length_b   1.000
_cell.length_c   1.000
_cell.angle_alpha   90.00
_cell.angle_beta   90.00
_cell.angle_gamma   90.00
#
_symmetry.space_group_name_H-M   'P 1'
#
loop_
_entity.id
_entity.type
_entity.pdbx_description
1 polymer ?
#
loop_
_entity_poly.entity_id
_entity_poly.type
_entity_poly.pdbx_seq_one_letter_code
_entity_poly.pdbx_strand_id
1 'polypeptide(L)'
;MEWTGLNELREKFLSFYESKGHLRLPSFSLIPQGDKSLLLINAGMSPMKKYFTGEITPPRTRVTTCQKCIRTPDIENVGKTARHGTYFEMLGNFSFGDYFKHDAITWAWEFCTKVIEMDPERLYISVYLDDDEAYDIWTKEIGVQESHMVRFGKEDNFWEHGAGPCGPCSEIYYDRGPEHGCGKPDCKVGCECDRYVEFWNLVFTQFENDGHNHYTPLAHPNIDTGMGLERLACIAQNVDNLFEVDTIQNIMKHIAKIAGVEYHTDEKSDVSLRVITDHIRSTTFMIGDGVMPSNSGRGYVLRRLLRRAARHGRLLGINRPFLAEVADTVINENKNAYPNLVEKRDFIVNVISTEEESFNRTIDAGLDVLSKMIEDSKSKELSAEDAFKLQDTFGFPIDLTKEILEEKGMTVDEDKFKELVLVQRKRSRDAHKGAGAEGWNDTGVVTKGIAKTEFKGYDSYEAEGKIIAFITDGIRCDVLENGADSFLVADKTSFYAESGGQVGDTGYIYGDGFTFEVENTTKTNDGVILHYGRIIDGDNAKTGDSVKTAIDSQRRDAIARNHTAAHLLQAALRKTLGSHVEQAGQLVNENTVRFDFSHFSAMTSDELKTVENEVNNIILSAESVTMTEMPIEEAKKTGAMALFGEKYGDVVRVVKAGDFSTELCGGTHVSNTGKLGLFKIITETSVAAGVRRIEAVTGTGVLNYIDSLNSKIFGTAAALKVANPSDIEKKAVSLSNELKEKDREIEALTAQLTEMRSGSLFDNAVEVGTLKVIAANAGEVTVDELRQLSDKAKAEGDNIVAVFGAVNKEKGSANFAACCAPEAVKSGVKAGDVVRAVAKLAGGNGGGKPDFAMAGAKDIDKVDEAIAAVADIVKSFIK
;
A
#
# COMPACT_ATOMS: atom_id res chain seq x y z
N MET A 1 45.52 -14.36 2.93
CA MET A 1 44.39 -13.61 2.34
C MET A 1 44.55 -12.14 2.65
N GLU A 2 44.54 -11.28 1.62
CA GLU A 2 44.62 -9.81 1.76
C GLU A 2 43.24 -9.22 2.03
N TRP A 3 43.19 -8.15 2.84
CA TRP A 3 41.93 -7.42 3.05
C TRP A 3 41.39 -6.90 1.72
N THR A 4 40.13 -7.20 1.41
CA THR A 4 39.54 -6.84 0.12
C THR A 4 38.14 -6.26 0.35
N GLY A 5 37.86 -5.08 -0.25
CA GLY A 5 36.58 -4.43 -0.14
C GLY A 5 35.43 -5.17 -0.87
N LEU A 6 34.18 -5.00 -0.40
CA LEU A 6 33.01 -5.69 -0.96
C LEU A 6 32.85 -5.47 -2.47
N ASN A 7 33.01 -4.24 -2.95
CA ASN A 7 32.91 -3.92 -4.37
C ASN A 7 34.02 -4.56 -5.20
N GLU A 8 35.23 -4.70 -4.65
CA GLU A 8 36.36 -5.37 -5.30
C GLU A 8 36.14 -6.88 -5.35
N LEU A 9 35.64 -7.49 -4.30
CA LEU A 9 35.29 -8.93 -4.26
C LEU A 9 34.28 -9.28 -5.36
N ARG A 10 33.24 -8.43 -5.52
CA ARG A 10 32.25 -8.57 -6.62
C ARG A 10 32.94 -8.58 -7.97
N GLU A 11 33.84 -7.63 -8.22
CA GLU A 11 34.56 -7.52 -9.49
C GLU A 11 35.53 -8.68 -9.71
N LYS A 12 36.29 -9.09 -8.69
CA LYS A 12 37.17 -10.25 -8.75
C LYS A 12 36.42 -11.52 -9.18
N PHE A 13 35.23 -11.76 -8.62
CA PHE A 13 34.41 -12.92 -8.98
C PHE A 13 33.93 -12.87 -10.43
N LEU A 14 33.31 -11.74 -10.80
CA LEU A 14 32.75 -11.60 -12.14
C LEU A 14 33.84 -11.68 -13.22
N SER A 15 34.97 -10.99 -13.04
CA SER A 15 36.09 -11.00 -13.97
C SER A 15 36.78 -12.39 -14.04
N PHE A 16 36.85 -13.13 -12.92
CA PHE A 16 37.38 -14.49 -12.91
C PHE A 16 36.54 -15.40 -13.80
N TYR A 17 35.18 -15.37 -13.67
CA TYR A 17 34.33 -16.20 -14.49
C TYR A 17 34.24 -15.72 -15.95
N GLU A 18 34.39 -14.43 -16.24
CA GLU A 18 34.59 -13.93 -17.60
C GLU A 18 35.85 -14.53 -18.24
N SER A 19 36.94 -14.68 -17.47
CA SER A 19 38.18 -15.35 -17.95
C SER A 19 37.97 -16.84 -18.25
N LYS A 20 36.97 -17.49 -17.64
CA LYS A 20 36.54 -18.88 -17.90
C LYS A 20 35.49 -18.95 -19.03
N GLY A 21 35.22 -17.86 -19.74
CA GLY A 21 34.31 -17.81 -20.88
C GLY A 21 32.85 -17.58 -20.57
N HIS A 22 32.51 -17.18 -19.32
CA HIS A 22 31.14 -16.82 -18.94
C HIS A 22 30.77 -15.46 -19.50
N LEU A 23 29.46 -15.30 -19.89
CA LEU A 23 28.89 -14.02 -20.18
C LEU A 23 28.44 -13.35 -18.88
N ARG A 24 29.01 -12.20 -18.59
CA ARG A 24 28.57 -11.39 -17.46
C ARG A 24 27.21 -10.76 -17.76
N LEU A 25 26.21 -11.10 -16.97
CA LEU A 25 24.89 -10.47 -17.02
C LEU A 25 24.73 -9.45 -15.89
N PRO A 26 24.02 -8.35 -16.14
CA PRO A 26 23.62 -7.44 -15.06
C PRO A 26 22.66 -8.15 -14.09
N SER A 27 22.58 -7.65 -12.85
CA SER A 27 21.59 -8.13 -11.91
C SER A 27 20.17 -7.91 -12.46
N PHE A 28 19.36 -8.95 -12.38
CA PHE A 28 17.93 -8.83 -12.69
C PHE A 28 17.21 -8.01 -11.63
N SER A 29 16.02 -7.53 -11.96
CA SER A 29 15.13 -6.86 -11.02
C SER A 29 14.74 -7.79 -9.86
N LEU A 30 14.58 -7.22 -8.66
CA LEU A 30 13.99 -7.92 -7.51
C LEU A 30 12.54 -8.36 -7.74
N ILE A 31 11.86 -7.78 -8.75
CA ILE A 31 10.50 -8.14 -9.14
C ILE A 31 10.55 -9.33 -10.11
N PRO A 32 10.05 -10.52 -9.73
CA PRO A 32 10.04 -11.69 -10.60
C PRO A 32 9.28 -11.45 -11.91
N GLN A 33 9.87 -11.86 -13.04
CA GLN A 33 9.25 -11.75 -14.35
C GLN A 33 8.57 -13.08 -14.72
N GLY A 34 7.23 -13.10 -14.68
CA GLY A 34 6.44 -14.25 -15.11
C GLY A 34 6.36 -15.42 -14.11
N ASP A 35 7.01 -15.36 -12.97
CA ASP A 35 6.89 -16.34 -11.88
C ASP A 35 5.97 -15.79 -10.78
N LYS A 36 4.80 -16.40 -10.63
CA LYS A 36 3.82 -16.04 -9.59
C LYS A 36 4.07 -16.72 -8.25
N SER A 37 4.98 -17.68 -8.19
CA SER A 37 5.32 -18.39 -6.95
C SER A 37 6.21 -17.58 -6.02
N LEU A 38 6.97 -16.63 -6.58
CA LEU A 38 7.89 -15.75 -5.85
C LEU A 38 7.33 -14.34 -5.69
N LEU A 39 7.39 -13.83 -4.48
CA LEU A 39 7.04 -12.44 -4.19
C LEU A 39 8.17 -11.49 -4.62
N LEU A 40 9.40 -11.85 -4.29
CA LEU A 40 10.64 -11.15 -4.62
C LEU A 40 11.71 -12.18 -4.98
N ILE A 41 12.70 -11.80 -5.79
CA ILE A 41 13.83 -12.66 -6.12
C ILE A 41 14.65 -12.92 -4.86
N ASN A 42 14.87 -14.20 -4.55
CA ASN A 42 15.52 -14.68 -3.33
C ASN A 42 16.75 -15.55 -3.56
N ALA A 43 17.08 -15.85 -4.82
CA ALA A 43 18.26 -16.64 -5.24
C ALA A 43 18.74 -16.23 -6.62
N GLY A 44 20.03 -16.51 -6.91
CA GLY A 44 20.68 -16.15 -8.18
C GLY A 44 20.06 -16.79 -9.40
N MET A 45 19.61 -18.05 -9.28
CA MET A 45 19.00 -18.80 -10.39
C MET A 45 17.55 -18.41 -10.69
N SER A 46 16.85 -17.83 -9.71
CA SER A 46 15.39 -17.59 -9.83
C SER A 46 14.98 -16.84 -11.10
N PRO A 47 15.66 -15.76 -11.54
CA PRO A 47 15.32 -15.08 -12.78
C PRO A 47 15.68 -15.86 -14.05
N MET A 48 16.52 -16.88 -13.94
CA MET A 48 17.04 -17.70 -15.06
C MET A 48 16.41 -19.09 -15.15
N LYS A 49 15.39 -19.40 -14.34
CA LYS A 49 14.73 -20.72 -14.27
C LYS A 49 14.36 -21.26 -15.65
N LYS A 50 13.91 -20.40 -16.58
CA LYS A 50 13.56 -20.80 -17.96
C LYS A 50 14.73 -21.25 -18.83
N TYR A 51 15.95 -20.86 -18.48
CA TYR A 51 17.15 -21.36 -19.15
C TYR A 51 17.48 -22.79 -18.68
N PHE A 52 17.29 -23.07 -17.39
CA PHE A 52 17.49 -24.40 -16.83
C PHE A 52 16.49 -25.44 -17.35
N THR A 53 15.22 -25.03 -17.56
CA THR A 53 14.18 -25.90 -18.12
C THR A 53 14.22 -26.01 -19.64
N GLY A 54 15.06 -25.22 -20.33
CA GLY A 54 15.11 -25.18 -21.78
C GLY A 54 13.93 -24.49 -22.47
N GLU A 55 13.02 -23.84 -21.70
CA GLU A 55 11.90 -23.05 -22.27
C GLU A 55 12.40 -21.89 -23.14
N ILE A 56 13.53 -21.31 -22.75
CA ILE A 56 14.18 -20.21 -23.47
C ILE A 56 15.66 -20.53 -23.63
N THR A 57 16.17 -20.29 -24.82
CA THR A 57 17.61 -20.41 -25.10
C THR A 57 18.39 -19.32 -24.35
N PRO A 58 19.38 -19.67 -23.51
CA PRO A 58 20.20 -18.67 -22.84
C PRO A 58 21.04 -17.87 -23.83
N PRO A 59 21.41 -16.62 -23.51
CA PRO A 59 22.25 -15.80 -24.39
C PRO A 59 23.65 -16.38 -24.59
N ARG A 60 24.12 -17.21 -23.66
CA ARG A 60 25.31 -18.04 -23.71
C ARG A 60 25.13 -19.23 -22.78
N THR A 61 25.77 -20.36 -23.05
CA THR A 61 25.72 -21.57 -22.20
C THR A 61 26.41 -21.40 -20.85
N ARG A 62 27.31 -20.41 -20.73
CA ARG A 62 28.02 -20.03 -19.51
C ARG A 62 27.66 -18.59 -19.15
N VAL A 63 27.16 -18.38 -17.97
CA VAL A 63 26.74 -17.06 -17.47
C VAL A 63 27.26 -16.83 -16.06
N THR A 64 27.67 -15.59 -15.76
CA THR A 64 27.98 -15.17 -14.38
C THR A 64 27.21 -13.87 -14.07
N THR A 65 26.77 -13.75 -12.82
CA THR A 65 26.05 -12.54 -12.35
C THR A 65 26.24 -12.34 -10.85
N CYS A 66 26.08 -11.11 -10.41
CA CYS A 66 25.87 -10.75 -9.01
C CYS A 66 24.41 -10.33 -8.86
N GLN A 67 23.58 -11.22 -8.35
CA GLN A 67 22.13 -11.04 -8.27
C GLN A 67 21.69 -10.43 -6.95
N LYS A 68 20.93 -9.35 -7.01
CA LYS A 68 20.20 -8.77 -5.86
C LYS A 68 19.15 -9.76 -5.36
N CYS A 69 19.12 -10.01 -4.06
CA CYS A 69 18.19 -10.95 -3.43
C CYS A 69 17.53 -10.32 -2.20
N ILE A 70 16.26 -10.68 -1.96
CA ILE A 70 15.52 -10.34 -0.74
C ILE A 70 14.97 -11.62 -0.12
N ARG A 71 15.29 -11.87 1.17
CA ARG A 71 14.72 -12.94 1.98
C ARG A 71 13.90 -12.37 3.13
N THR A 72 12.58 -12.57 3.09
CA THR A 72 11.63 -12.02 4.05
C THR A 72 11.46 -12.82 5.34
N PRO A 73 11.65 -14.15 5.38
CA PRO A 73 11.57 -14.92 6.63
C PRO A 73 12.58 -14.46 7.70
N ASP A 74 13.71 -13.89 7.28
CA ASP A 74 14.79 -13.50 8.18
C ASP A 74 14.63 -12.11 8.83
N ILE A 75 13.60 -11.36 8.47
CA ILE A 75 13.38 -9.96 8.93
C ILE A 75 13.42 -9.84 10.46
N GLU A 76 12.85 -10.81 11.19
CA GLU A 76 12.77 -10.77 12.65
C GLU A 76 14.10 -11.11 13.33
N ASN A 77 15.01 -11.79 12.63
CA ASN A 77 16.34 -12.15 13.08
C ASN A 77 17.39 -11.06 12.80
N VAL A 78 17.05 -10.10 11.91
CA VAL A 78 17.95 -8.99 11.58
C VAL A 78 18.28 -8.17 12.82
N GLY A 79 19.55 -7.92 13.02
CA GLY A 79 20.10 -7.20 14.16
C GLY A 79 20.36 -8.05 15.39
N LYS A 80 19.73 -9.23 15.52
CA LYS A 80 19.88 -10.17 16.64
C LYS A 80 20.98 -11.20 16.41
N THR A 81 21.31 -11.50 15.15
CA THR A 81 22.31 -12.50 14.74
C THR A 81 23.35 -11.87 13.83
N ALA A 82 24.51 -12.49 13.75
CA ALA A 82 25.64 -11.98 12.98
C ALA A 82 25.48 -12.12 11.44
N ARG A 83 24.66 -13.06 11.00
CA ARG A 83 24.60 -13.55 9.60
C ARG A 83 23.28 -13.31 8.87
N HIS A 84 22.23 -12.81 9.54
CA HIS A 84 20.93 -12.56 8.91
C HIS A 84 20.81 -11.11 8.42
N GLY A 85 20.48 -10.98 7.14
CA GLY A 85 20.13 -9.74 6.46
C GLY A 85 18.96 -9.98 5.52
N THR A 86 18.12 -8.98 5.33
CA THR A 86 16.98 -9.04 4.41
C THR A 86 17.44 -8.93 2.96
N TYR A 87 18.30 -7.95 2.67
CA TYR A 87 18.93 -7.76 1.36
C TYR A 87 20.35 -8.31 1.37
N PHE A 88 20.68 -9.04 0.33
CA PHE A 88 22.05 -9.51 0.08
C PHE A 88 22.31 -9.68 -1.42
N GLU A 89 23.57 -9.74 -1.79
CA GLU A 89 24.00 -10.00 -3.16
C GLU A 89 24.49 -11.45 -3.28
N MET A 90 23.98 -12.18 -4.26
CA MET A 90 24.39 -13.54 -4.56
C MET A 90 25.24 -13.57 -5.82
N LEU A 91 26.50 -13.89 -5.66
CA LEU A 91 27.43 -14.19 -6.75
C LEU A 91 27.14 -15.58 -7.28
N GLY A 92 27.00 -15.71 -8.59
CA GLY A 92 26.69 -16.99 -9.22
C GLY A 92 27.41 -17.18 -10.56
N ASN A 93 27.81 -18.41 -10.80
CA ASN A 93 28.22 -18.90 -12.10
C ASN A 93 27.34 -20.09 -12.50
N PHE A 94 26.90 -20.07 -13.74
CA PHE A 94 25.87 -20.95 -14.26
C PHE A 94 26.32 -21.61 -15.54
N SER A 95 26.00 -22.92 -15.67
CA SER A 95 26.20 -23.71 -16.89
C SER A 95 24.85 -24.28 -17.34
N PHE A 96 24.50 -24.02 -18.57
CA PHE A 96 23.30 -24.56 -19.19
C PHE A 96 23.71 -25.68 -20.17
N GLY A 97 24.01 -26.87 -19.61
CA GLY A 97 24.44 -28.06 -20.38
C GLY A 97 25.83 -27.96 -21.03
N ASP A 98 26.72 -27.12 -20.50
CA ASP A 98 28.08 -26.90 -21.07
C ASP A 98 29.14 -27.62 -20.22
N TYR A 99 29.40 -27.17 -19.00
CA TYR A 99 30.29 -27.83 -18.04
C TYR A 99 29.50 -28.33 -16.83
N PHE A 100 30.12 -29.25 -16.07
CA PHE A 100 29.49 -29.85 -14.92
C PHE A 100 30.43 -29.90 -13.70
N LYS A 101 30.29 -30.86 -12.79
CA LYS A 101 30.95 -30.95 -11.47
C LYS A 101 32.43 -30.66 -11.51
N HIS A 102 33.18 -31.34 -12.40
CA HIS A 102 34.64 -31.24 -12.47
C HIS A 102 35.11 -29.77 -12.62
N ASP A 103 34.60 -29.05 -13.63
CA ASP A 103 35.00 -27.65 -13.87
C ASP A 103 34.48 -26.72 -12.79
N ALA A 104 33.22 -26.93 -12.33
CA ALA A 104 32.63 -26.14 -11.28
C ALA A 104 33.44 -26.19 -9.98
N ILE A 105 33.80 -27.37 -9.54
CA ILE A 105 34.62 -27.62 -8.35
C ILE A 105 36.03 -27.05 -8.52
N THR A 106 36.66 -27.33 -9.67
CA THR A 106 38.02 -26.86 -9.95
C THR A 106 38.10 -25.33 -9.94
N TRP A 107 37.19 -24.66 -10.60
CA TRP A 107 37.17 -23.19 -10.64
C TRP A 107 36.78 -22.57 -9.28
N ALA A 108 35.89 -23.19 -8.54
CA ALA A 108 35.56 -22.75 -7.19
C ALA A 108 36.78 -22.78 -6.27
N TRP A 109 37.55 -23.90 -6.31
CA TRP A 109 38.78 -24.02 -5.53
C TRP A 109 39.86 -23.04 -5.99
N GLU A 110 40.00 -22.87 -7.32
CA GLU A 110 40.92 -21.90 -7.89
C GLU A 110 40.59 -20.47 -7.45
N PHE A 111 39.34 -20.10 -7.47
CA PHE A 111 38.90 -18.80 -7.01
C PHE A 111 39.23 -18.59 -5.53
N CYS A 112 38.87 -19.52 -4.66
CA CYS A 112 39.15 -19.42 -3.23
C CYS A 112 40.61 -19.32 -2.93
N THR A 113 41.45 -20.21 -3.53
CA THR A 113 42.86 -20.39 -3.13
C THR A 113 43.86 -19.53 -3.90
N LYS A 114 43.54 -19.13 -5.17
CA LYS A 114 44.46 -18.35 -6.01
C LYS A 114 44.00 -16.90 -6.23
N VAL A 115 42.67 -16.62 -6.24
CA VAL A 115 42.18 -15.28 -6.50
C VAL A 115 41.94 -14.52 -5.19
N ILE A 116 41.32 -15.18 -4.21
CA ILE A 116 41.06 -14.63 -2.87
C ILE A 116 42.21 -14.96 -1.90
N GLU A 117 43.06 -15.94 -2.25
CA GLU A 117 44.22 -16.39 -1.46
C GLU A 117 43.81 -16.88 -0.04
N MET A 118 42.70 -17.60 0.05
CA MET A 118 42.29 -18.28 1.27
C MET A 118 43.24 -19.40 1.60
N ASP A 119 43.55 -19.57 2.87
CA ASP A 119 44.34 -20.69 3.36
C ASP A 119 43.54 -22.00 3.18
N PRO A 120 44.04 -22.97 2.38
CA PRO A 120 43.39 -24.25 2.16
C PRO A 120 43.10 -25.04 3.44
N GLU A 121 43.96 -24.90 4.47
CA GLU A 121 43.76 -25.56 5.77
C GLU A 121 42.56 -25.02 6.56
N ARG A 122 41.98 -23.89 6.15
CA ARG A 122 40.79 -23.30 6.75
C ARG A 122 39.52 -23.56 5.92
N LEU A 123 39.64 -24.25 4.79
CA LEU A 123 38.49 -24.57 3.92
C LEU A 123 37.99 -25.99 4.23
N TYR A 124 36.70 -26.10 4.46
CA TYR A 124 35.97 -27.35 4.71
C TYR A 124 34.91 -27.51 3.65
N ILE A 125 34.64 -28.74 3.23
CA ILE A 125 33.74 -29.04 2.13
C ILE A 125 32.65 -30.01 2.61
N SER A 126 31.38 -29.70 2.32
CA SER A 126 30.32 -30.70 2.42
C SER A 126 29.92 -31.21 1.05
N VAL A 127 29.46 -32.47 1.01
CA VAL A 127 28.86 -33.08 -0.18
C VAL A 127 27.64 -33.90 0.21
N TYR A 128 26.74 -34.11 -0.74
CA TYR A 128 25.59 -34.97 -0.54
C TYR A 128 26.01 -36.42 -0.27
N LEU A 129 25.28 -37.13 0.61
CA LEU A 129 25.60 -38.48 1.06
C LEU A 129 25.94 -39.46 -0.08
N ASP A 130 25.16 -39.41 -1.16
CA ASP A 130 25.26 -40.36 -2.29
C ASP A 130 26.03 -39.76 -3.49
N ASP A 131 26.68 -38.59 -3.34
CA ASP A 131 27.45 -37.97 -4.43
C ASP A 131 28.94 -38.31 -4.31
N ASP A 132 29.27 -39.56 -4.63
CA ASP A 132 30.65 -40.05 -4.64
C ASP A 132 31.50 -39.36 -5.70
N GLU A 133 30.91 -38.95 -6.83
CA GLU A 133 31.62 -38.25 -7.89
C GLU A 133 32.18 -36.90 -7.39
N ALA A 134 31.34 -36.07 -6.75
CA ALA A 134 31.82 -34.83 -6.18
C ALA A 134 32.86 -35.05 -5.07
N TYR A 135 32.67 -36.07 -4.21
CA TYR A 135 33.63 -36.41 -3.18
C TYR A 135 34.99 -36.81 -3.77
N ASP A 136 34.99 -37.64 -4.83
CA ASP A 136 36.20 -38.07 -5.50
C ASP A 136 36.93 -36.89 -6.19
N ILE A 137 36.22 -35.98 -6.84
CA ILE A 137 36.81 -34.78 -7.42
C ILE A 137 37.50 -33.94 -6.33
N TRP A 138 36.85 -33.68 -5.20
CA TRP A 138 37.41 -32.89 -4.11
C TRP A 138 38.67 -33.54 -3.52
N THR A 139 38.62 -34.87 -3.24
CA THR A 139 39.69 -35.55 -2.51
C THR A 139 40.83 -36.00 -3.43
N LYS A 140 40.53 -36.56 -4.62
CA LYS A 140 41.52 -37.18 -5.49
C LYS A 140 42.13 -36.24 -6.54
N GLU A 141 41.34 -35.29 -7.05
CA GLU A 141 41.77 -34.38 -8.09
C GLU A 141 42.22 -33.03 -7.53
N ILE A 142 41.41 -32.43 -6.66
CA ILE A 142 41.73 -31.16 -5.98
C ILE A 142 42.75 -31.39 -4.85
N GLY A 143 42.63 -32.52 -4.13
CA GLY A 143 43.55 -32.89 -3.04
C GLY A 143 43.11 -32.33 -1.69
N VAL A 144 41.84 -32.07 -1.48
CA VAL A 144 41.31 -31.70 -0.15
C VAL A 144 41.46 -32.89 0.78
N GLN A 145 42.00 -32.65 1.99
CA GLN A 145 42.18 -33.70 2.99
C GLN A 145 40.82 -34.28 3.42
N GLU A 146 40.76 -35.61 3.60
CA GLU A 146 39.50 -36.26 4.05
C GLU A 146 38.99 -35.72 5.40
N SER A 147 39.87 -35.22 6.27
CA SER A 147 39.52 -34.57 7.53
C SER A 147 38.74 -33.26 7.38
N HIS A 148 38.82 -32.65 6.18
CA HIS A 148 38.09 -31.42 5.82
C HIS A 148 36.82 -31.70 5.04
N MET A 149 36.51 -32.98 4.80
CA MET A 149 35.30 -33.40 4.07
C MET A 149 34.21 -33.86 5.03
N VAL A 150 32.97 -33.45 4.75
CA VAL A 150 31.77 -33.86 5.48
C VAL A 150 30.71 -34.30 4.49
N ARG A 151 29.95 -35.34 4.85
CA ARG A 151 28.77 -35.77 4.07
C ARG A 151 27.49 -35.45 4.83
N PHE A 152 26.59 -34.75 4.17
CA PHE A 152 25.27 -34.41 4.73
C PHE A 152 24.11 -35.02 3.93
N GLY A 153 22.97 -35.11 4.56
CA GLY A 153 21.75 -35.63 3.97
C GLY A 153 21.07 -34.66 3.02
N LYS A 154 19.86 -35.04 2.65
CA LYS A 154 19.06 -34.27 1.71
C LYS A 154 18.65 -32.88 2.27
N GLU A 155 18.56 -32.74 3.57
CA GLU A 155 18.16 -31.49 4.21
C GLU A 155 19.21 -30.39 4.03
N ASP A 156 20.50 -30.77 3.96
CA ASP A 156 21.62 -29.82 3.86
C ASP A 156 22.22 -29.77 2.46
N ASN A 157 22.51 -30.93 1.85
CA ASN A 157 23.26 -30.98 0.58
C ASN A 157 22.45 -31.46 -0.63
N PHE A 158 21.16 -31.18 -0.66
CA PHE A 158 20.34 -31.38 -1.87
C PHE A 158 19.42 -30.19 -2.07
N TRP A 159 19.63 -29.44 -3.15
CA TRP A 159 18.84 -28.25 -3.45
C TRP A 159 17.62 -28.59 -4.29
N GLU A 160 16.44 -28.19 -3.81
CA GLU A 160 15.17 -28.26 -4.53
C GLU A 160 14.24 -27.12 -4.12
N HIS A 161 13.39 -26.66 -5.03
CA HIS A 161 12.39 -25.64 -4.74
C HIS A 161 11.08 -25.95 -5.48
N GLY A 162 10.25 -26.81 -4.85
CA GLY A 162 9.01 -27.32 -5.45
C GLY A 162 9.26 -28.11 -6.72
N ALA A 163 8.38 -27.98 -7.72
CA ALA A 163 8.58 -28.59 -9.04
C ALA A 163 9.65 -27.84 -9.84
N GLY A 164 10.51 -28.59 -10.54
CA GLY A 164 11.54 -28.05 -11.41
C GLY A 164 12.90 -28.66 -11.23
N PRO A 165 13.95 -28.06 -11.86
CA PRO A 165 15.33 -28.53 -11.80
C PRO A 165 15.86 -28.55 -10.37
N CYS A 166 16.53 -29.66 -10.00
CA CYS A 166 17.08 -29.88 -8.66
C CYS A 166 18.27 -30.83 -8.71
N GLY A 167 19.00 -30.96 -7.58
CA GLY A 167 20.10 -31.88 -7.51
C GLY A 167 20.93 -31.78 -6.24
N PRO A 168 21.92 -32.70 -6.07
CA PRO A 168 22.86 -32.64 -4.96
C PRO A 168 23.70 -31.36 -5.04
N CYS A 169 24.23 -30.95 -3.90
CA CYS A 169 25.11 -29.81 -3.83
C CYS A 169 26.33 -30.07 -2.96
N SER A 170 27.35 -29.24 -3.17
CA SER A 170 28.57 -29.20 -2.37
C SER A 170 28.75 -27.79 -1.85
N GLU A 171 28.96 -27.65 -0.56
CA GLU A 171 29.12 -26.34 0.09
C GLU A 171 30.55 -26.14 0.55
N ILE A 172 31.03 -24.91 0.46
CA ILE A 172 32.37 -24.52 0.91
C ILE A 172 32.21 -23.69 2.18
N TYR A 173 32.87 -24.15 3.24
CA TYR A 173 32.90 -23.50 4.56
C TYR A 173 34.26 -22.93 4.85
N TYR A 174 34.32 -21.84 5.59
CA TYR A 174 35.54 -21.24 6.09
C TYR A 174 35.59 -21.35 7.62
N ASP A 175 36.68 -21.96 8.17
CA ASP A 175 36.92 -22.00 9.61
C ASP A 175 37.48 -20.66 10.08
N ARG A 176 36.73 -19.89 10.79
CA ARG A 176 37.10 -18.59 11.37
C ARG A 176 38.01 -18.70 12.58
N GLY A 177 38.10 -19.90 13.15
CA GLY A 177 38.89 -20.19 14.33
C GLY A 177 38.03 -20.53 15.56
N PRO A 178 38.65 -21.20 16.55
CA PRO A 178 37.93 -21.65 17.75
C PRO A 178 37.35 -20.52 18.58
N GLU A 179 37.85 -19.30 18.46
CA GLU A 179 37.38 -18.11 19.14
C GLU A 179 35.95 -17.71 18.71
N HIS A 180 35.52 -18.08 17.49
CA HIS A 180 34.16 -17.88 16.98
C HIS A 180 33.26 -19.10 17.21
N GLY A 181 33.77 -20.15 17.85
CA GLY A 181 33.05 -21.39 18.09
C GLY A 181 32.13 -21.35 19.31
N CYS A 182 31.21 -22.34 19.39
CA CYS A 182 30.30 -22.50 20.54
C CYS A 182 31.01 -22.99 21.84
N GLY A 183 32.31 -23.20 21.83
CA GLY A 183 33.09 -23.71 22.97
C GLY A 183 32.88 -25.18 23.31
N LYS A 184 32.09 -25.92 22.51
CA LYS A 184 31.84 -27.35 22.72
C LYS A 184 32.96 -28.16 22.07
N PRO A 185 33.37 -29.31 22.70
CA PRO A 185 34.43 -30.16 22.16
C PRO A 185 34.09 -30.80 20.79
N ASP A 186 32.84 -30.92 20.48
CA ASP A 186 32.28 -31.52 19.25
C ASP A 186 31.91 -30.47 18.19
N CYS A 187 32.40 -29.25 18.32
CA CYS A 187 32.24 -28.19 17.35
C CYS A 187 32.84 -28.57 16.00
N LYS A 188 32.01 -28.71 14.97
CA LYS A 188 32.37 -29.16 13.63
C LYS A 188 31.53 -28.46 12.57
N VAL A 189 31.83 -28.69 11.29
CA VAL A 189 30.97 -28.23 10.16
C VAL A 189 29.55 -28.75 10.35
N GLY A 190 28.57 -27.87 10.13
CA GLY A 190 27.17 -28.11 10.43
C GLY A 190 26.76 -27.67 11.86
N CYS A 191 27.69 -27.16 12.69
CA CYS A 191 27.32 -26.48 13.92
C CYS A 191 26.72 -25.11 13.63
N GLU A 192 25.66 -24.75 14.36
CA GLU A 192 24.96 -23.44 14.19
C GLU A 192 25.79 -22.24 14.69
N CYS A 193 27.00 -22.44 15.23
CA CYS A 193 27.87 -21.35 15.66
C CYS A 193 28.58 -20.67 14.50
N ASP A 194 29.24 -19.53 14.77
CA ASP A 194 29.86 -18.68 13.76
C ASP A 194 31.30 -19.11 13.38
N ARG A 195 31.77 -20.30 13.80
CA ARG A 195 33.10 -20.80 13.49
C ARG A 195 33.21 -21.26 12.03
N TYR A 196 32.34 -22.20 11.62
CA TYR A 196 32.34 -22.75 10.27
C TYR A 196 31.26 -22.06 9.45
N VAL A 197 31.66 -21.05 8.69
CA VAL A 197 30.74 -20.23 7.92
C VAL A 197 30.64 -20.79 6.51
N GLU A 198 29.45 -21.32 6.14
CA GLU A 198 29.11 -21.63 4.76
C GLU A 198 28.99 -20.31 3.99
N PHE A 199 29.80 -20.15 2.93
CA PHE A 199 29.78 -18.94 2.11
C PHE A 199 29.47 -19.20 0.63
N TRP A 200 29.67 -20.44 0.15
CA TRP A 200 29.44 -20.81 -1.25
C TRP A 200 28.78 -22.18 -1.37
N ASN A 201 27.65 -22.24 -2.12
CA ASN A 201 26.98 -23.48 -2.45
C ASN A 201 27.10 -23.76 -3.96
N LEU A 202 27.56 -24.96 -4.34
CA LEU A 202 27.68 -25.44 -5.71
C LEU A 202 26.58 -26.49 -5.96
N VAL A 203 25.52 -26.12 -6.68
CA VAL A 203 24.37 -27.00 -6.96
C VAL A 203 24.57 -27.69 -8.31
N PHE A 204 24.56 -29.01 -8.30
CA PHE A 204 24.66 -29.87 -9.46
C PHE A 204 23.28 -30.28 -9.95
N THR A 205 22.65 -29.43 -10.71
CA THR A 205 21.28 -29.60 -11.18
C THR A 205 21.22 -30.68 -12.23
N GLN A 206 20.90 -31.90 -11.82
CA GLN A 206 20.88 -33.07 -12.68
C GLN A 206 19.56 -33.80 -12.73
N PHE A 207 18.57 -33.34 -11.97
CA PHE A 207 17.23 -33.94 -11.92
C PHE A 207 16.14 -32.88 -12.15
N GLU A 208 15.00 -33.36 -12.63
CA GLU A 208 13.73 -32.63 -12.64
C GLU A 208 12.78 -33.24 -11.60
N ASN A 209 12.27 -32.42 -10.68
CA ASN A 209 11.27 -32.83 -9.70
C ASN A 209 9.87 -32.47 -10.23
N ASP A 210 8.95 -33.42 -10.29
CA ASP A 210 7.56 -33.22 -10.70
C ASP A 210 6.67 -32.50 -9.64
N GLY A 211 7.24 -32.16 -8.49
CA GLY A 211 6.52 -31.59 -7.35
C GLY A 211 5.92 -32.62 -6.41
N HIS A 212 6.07 -33.93 -6.70
CA HIS A 212 5.63 -35.05 -5.89
C HIS A 212 6.78 -35.95 -5.41
N ASN A 213 8.01 -35.40 -5.39
CA ASN A 213 9.25 -36.10 -5.03
C ASN A 213 9.64 -37.23 -6.00
N HIS A 214 9.20 -37.16 -7.26
CA HIS A 214 9.73 -38.05 -8.31
C HIS A 214 10.80 -37.28 -9.11
N TYR A 215 11.99 -37.85 -9.14
CA TYR A 215 13.17 -37.26 -9.78
C TYR A 215 13.47 -37.98 -11.08
N THR A 216 13.46 -37.23 -12.20
CA THR A 216 13.89 -37.76 -13.49
C THR A 216 15.20 -37.08 -13.89
N PRO A 217 16.21 -37.85 -14.38
CA PRO A 217 17.45 -37.25 -14.83
C PRO A 217 17.26 -36.27 -15.97
N LEU A 218 17.89 -35.09 -15.90
CA LEU A 218 17.93 -34.11 -16.99
C LEU A 218 18.78 -34.65 -18.14
N ALA A 219 18.39 -34.38 -19.40
CA ALA A 219 19.13 -34.72 -20.58
C ALA A 219 20.51 -34.01 -20.62
N HIS A 220 20.56 -32.80 -20.12
CA HIS A 220 21.74 -31.96 -20.01
C HIS A 220 21.83 -31.41 -18.59
N PRO A 221 22.74 -31.96 -17.73
CA PRO A 221 22.95 -31.43 -16.40
C PRO A 221 23.43 -29.97 -16.42
N ASN A 222 23.04 -29.21 -15.43
CA ASN A 222 23.36 -27.80 -15.32
C ASN A 222 24.13 -27.50 -14.04
N ILE A 223 24.81 -26.37 -14.00
CA ILE A 223 25.44 -25.83 -12.79
C ILE A 223 24.71 -24.58 -12.37
N ASP A 224 24.33 -24.53 -11.09
CA ASP A 224 23.84 -23.37 -10.38
C ASP A 224 24.73 -23.16 -9.16
N THR A 225 25.34 -21.99 -9.01
CA THR A 225 26.10 -21.70 -7.80
C THR A 225 25.61 -20.42 -7.13
N GLY A 226 25.70 -20.41 -5.80
CA GLY A 226 25.32 -19.25 -5.01
C GLY A 226 26.30 -18.96 -3.90
N MET A 227 27.03 -17.84 -4.00
CA MET A 227 27.92 -17.34 -2.95
C MET A 227 27.43 -16.02 -2.42
N GLY A 228 27.21 -15.92 -1.10
CA GLY A 228 26.84 -14.65 -0.47
C GLY A 228 28.02 -13.67 -0.50
N LEU A 229 27.87 -12.55 -1.23
CA LEU A 229 28.94 -11.55 -1.34
C LEU A 229 29.28 -10.95 0.03
N GLU A 230 28.29 -10.65 0.86
CA GLU A 230 28.51 -10.12 2.21
C GLU A 230 29.18 -11.15 3.13
N ARG A 231 28.87 -12.45 3.00
CA ARG A 231 29.55 -13.51 3.75
C ARG A 231 31.01 -13.64 3.33
N LEU A 232 31.28 -13.62 2.01
CA LEU A 232 32.63 -13.59 1.50
C LEU A 232 33.40 -12.37 2.01
N ALA A 233 32.75 -11.19 2.03
CA ALA A 233 33.36 -9.97 2.53
C ALA A 233 33.66 -10.04 4.02
N CYS A 234 32.77 -10.62 4.85
CA CYS A 234 33.08 -10.87 6.27
C CYS A 234 34.35 -11.67 6.48
N ILE A 235 34.52 -12.72 5.66
CA ILE A 235 35.74 -13.57 5.71
C ILE A 235 36.97 -12.77 5.25
N ALA A 236 36.87 -12.08 4.10
CA ALA A 236 38.02 -11.38 3.52
C ALA A 236 38.46 -10.15 4.33
N GLN A 237 37.53 -9.52 5.04
CA GLN A 237 37.80 -8.36 5.90
C GLN A 237 38.04 -8.73 7.35
N ASN A 238 37.89 -10.03 7.70
CA ASN A 238 38.01 -10.56 9.06
C ASN A 238 37.17 -9.80 10.08
N VAL A 239 35.89 -9.64 9.79
CA VAL A 239 34.91 -8.95 10.65
C VAL A 239 33.87 -9.92 11.20
N ASP A 240 33.24 -9.58 12.34
CA ASP A 240 32.41 -10.51 13.09
C ASP A 240 31.03 -10.72 12.49
N ASN A 241 30.52 -9.71 11.83
CA ASN A 241 29.18 -9.75 11.25
C ASN A 241 29.09 -8.94 9.95
N LEU A 242 28.03 -9.17 9.19
CA LEU A 242 27.80 -8.49 7.90
C LEU A 242 27.69 -6.95 8.01
N PHE A 243 27.35 -6.43 9.19
CA PHE A 243 27.19 -4.96 9.41
C PHE A 243 28.54 -4.26 9.59
N GLU A 244 29.62 -5.01 9.74
CA GLU A 244 30.98 -4.49 9.85
C GLU A 244 31.73 -4.51 8.52
N VAL A 245 31.11 -5.07 7.48
CA VAL A 245 31.64 -5.01 6.11
C VAL A 245 31.69 -3.55 5.66
N ASP A 246 32.79 -3.18 5.02
CA ASP A 246 33.18 -1.79 4.70
C ASP A 246 32.04 -0.89 4.20
N THR A 247 31.37 -1.24 3.12
CA THR A 247 30.29 -0.43 2.53
C THR A 247 29.04 -0.40 3.41
N ILE A 248 28.73 -1.50 4.12
CA ILE A 248 27.59 -1.60 5.03
C ILE A 248 27.85 -0.80 6.29
N GLN A 249 29.09 -0.87 6.80
CA GLN A 249 29.51 -0.12 7.97
C GLN A 249 29.46 1.40 7.71
N ASN A 250 29.77 1.87 6.49
CA ASN A 250 29.63 3.29 6.14
C ASN A 250 28.20 3.79 6.30
N ILE A 251 27.21 2.98 5.92
CA ILE A 251 25.79 3.29 6.11
C ILE A 251 25.48 3.35 7.61
N MET A 252 25.90 2.35 8.38
CA MET A 252 25.66 2.29 9.82
C MET A 252 26.33 3.46 10.56
N LYS A 253 27.55 3.84 10.19
CA LYS A 253 28.23 5.02 10.76
C LYS A 253 27.46 6.31 10.49
N HIS A 254 26.85 6.43 9.34
CA HIS A 254 25.98 7.60 9.05
C HIS A 254 24.77 7.64 9.98
N ILE A 255 24.08 6.50 10.20
CA ILE A 255 22.95 6.41 11.13
C ILE A 255 23.41 6.71 12.57
N ALA A 256 24.52 6.14 13.01
CA ALA A 256 25.10 6.36 14.32
C ALA A 256 25.42 7.86 14.58
N LYS A 257 25.97 8.54 13.54
CA LYS A 257 26.21 9.99 13.58
C LYS A 257 24.92 10.81 13.70
N ILE A 258 23.86 10.46 12.98
CA ILE A 258 22.55 11.12 13.08
C ILE A 258 21.96 10.95 14.49
N ALA A 259 22.07 9.73 15.05
CA ALA A 259 21.56 9.39 16.36
C ALA A 259 22.42 9.92 17.53
N GLY A 260 23.69 10.24 17.28
CA GLY A 260 24.64 10.63 18.32
C GLY A 260 25.07 9.47 19.22
N VAL A 261 25.09 8.23 18.68
CA VAL A 261 25.48 7.01 19.40
C VAL A 261 26.71 6.37 18.76
N GLU A 262 27.43 5.53 19.50
CA GLU A 262 28.56 4.73 19.00
C GLU A 262 28.19 3.25 18.99
N TYR A 263 28.56 2.56 17.90
CA TYR A 263 28.36 1.12 17.76
C TYR A 263 29.29 0.37 18.74
N HIS A 264 28.87 -0.77 19.28
CA HIS A 264 29.52 -1.58 20.33
C HIS A 264 29.51 -0.95 21.74
N THR A 265 28.64 0.02 22.01
CA THR A 265 28.53 0.63 23.34
C THR A 265 27.33 0.15 24.13
N ASP A 266 26.23 -0.17 23.47
CA ASP A 266 24.98 -0.67 24.06
C ASP A 266 24.27 -1.62 23.09
N GLU A 267 23.98 -2.85 23.55
CA GLU A 267 23.38 -3.90 22.73
C GLU A 267 22.06 -3.51 22.07
N LYS A 268 21.21 -2.73 22.75
CA LYS A 268 19.91 -2.28 22.21
C LYS A 268 20.10 -1.27 21.08
N SER A 269 21.05 -0.37 21.27
CA SER A 269 21.44 0.61 20.25
C SER A 269 22.07 -0.09 19.06
N ASP A 270 22.92 -1.11 19.27
CA ASP A 270 23.54 -1.90 18.22
C ASP A 270 22.52 -2.66 17.38
N VAL A 271 21.54 -3.30 18.01
CA VAL A 271 20.42 -3.95 17.31
C VAL A 271 19.67 -2.93 16.45
N SER A 272 19.37 -1.74 17.00
CA SER A 272 18.66 -0.70 16.25
C SER A 272 19.47 -0.18 15.06
N LEU A 273 20.76 0.04 15.23
CA LEU A 273 21.66 0.43 14.14
C LEU A 273 21.71 -0.61 13.01
N ARG A 274 21.82 -1.90 13.36
CA ARG A 274 21.82 -3.02 12.40
C ARG A 274 20.51 -3.11 11.64
N VAL A 275 19.36 -3.04 12.35
CA VAL A 275 18.04 -3.09 11.74
C VAL A 275 17.84 -1.94 10.74
N ILE A 276 18.15 -0.72 11.13
CA ILE A 276 18.00 0.44 10.22
C ILE A 276 18.89 0.27 9.00
N THR A 277 20.15 -0.17 9.20
CA THR A 277 21.12 -0.37 8.11
C THR A 277 20.64 -1.40 7.10
N ASP A 278 20.19 -2.56 7.55
CA ASP A 278 19.65 -3.61 6.68
C ASP A 278 18.40 -3.13 5.92
N HIS A 279 17.47 -2.54 6.66
CA HIS A 279 16.17 -2.20 6.08
C HIS A 279 16.25 -1.04 5.10
N ILE A 280 17.13 -0.06 5.33
CA ILE A 280 17.31 1.04 4.37
C ILE A 280 18.03 0.56 3.11
N ARG A 281 18.98 -0.38 3.21
CA ARG A 281 19.56 -1.05 2.03
C ARG A 281 18.46 -1.75 1.23
N SER A 282 17.72 -2.63 1.90
CA SER A 282 16.62 -3.40 1.29
C SER A 282 15.61 -2.51 0.56
N THR A 283 15.14 -1.48 1.22
CA THR A 283 14.10 -0.58 0.69
C THR A 283 14.60 0.29 -0.44
N THR A 284 15.85 0.77 -0.38
CA THR A 284 16.47 1.54 -1.46
C THR A 284 16.54 0.73 -2.75
N PHE A 285 16.98 -0.53 -2.69
CA PHE A 285 17.02 -1.42 -3.86
C PHE A 285 15.63 -1.83 -4.35
N MET A 286 14.69 -2.12 -3.44
CA MET A 286 13.32 -2.45 -3.82
C MET A 286 12.65 -1.30 -4.57
N ILE A 287 12.77 -0.06 -4.08
CA ILE A 287 12.20 1.12 -4.76
C ILE A 287 12.93 1.39 -6.08
N GLY A 288 14.25 1.24 -6.11
CA GLY A 288 15.05 1.35 -7.33
C GLY A 288 14.61 0.40 -8.43
N ASP A 289 14.10 -0.77 -8.06
CA ASP A 289 13.53 -1.77 -8.99
C ASP A 289 12.01 -1.59 -9.24
N GLY A 290 11.38 -0.55 -8.69
CA GLY A 290 10.00 -0.17 -8.97
C GLY A 290 8.97 -0.70 -7.95
N VAL A 291 9.38 -1.26 -6.81
CA VAL A 291 8.44 -1.63 -5.76
C VAL A 291 7.92 -0.38 -5.05
N MET A 292 6.59 -0.25 -4.98
CA MET A 292 5.92 0.86 -4.29
C MET A 292 5.30 0.40 -2.97
N PRO A 293 5.27 1.26 -1.93
CA PRO A 293 4.60 0.94 -0.68
C PRO A 293 3.12 0.63 -0.90
N SER A 294 2.64 -0.49 -0.36
CA SER A 294 1.22 -0.87 -0.44
C SER A 294 0.78 -1.70 0.77
N ASN A 295 -0.52 -2.03 0.84
CA ASN A 295 -1.09 -2.82 1.94
C ASN A 295 -1.03 -4.34 1.70
N SER A 296 -0.46 -4.80 0.59
CA SER A 296 -0.39 -6.23 0.25
C SER A 296 0.83 -6.53 -0.62
N GLY A 297 1.17 -7.81 -0.72
CA GLY A 297 2.23 -8.29 -1.59
C GLY A 297 3.60 -7.66 -1.27
N ARG A 298 4.40 -7.43 -2.30
CA ARG A 298 5.78 -6.89 -2.18
C ARG A 298 5.82 -5.47 -1.62
N GLY A 299 4.82 -4.65 -1.90
CA GLY A 299 4.73 -3.30 -1.36
C GLY A 299 4.46 -3.29 0.15
N TYR A 300 3.76 -4.30 0.69
CA TYR A 300 3.62 -4.48 2.13
C TYR A 300 4.97 -4.79 2.79
N VAL A 301 5.77 -5.66 2.17
CA VAL A 301 7.14 -5.95 2.67
C VAL A 301 7.97 -4.67 2.73
N LEU A 302 7.96 -3.86 1.66
CA LEU A 302 8.62 -2.57 1.61
C LEU A 302 8.18 -1.63 2.75
N ARG A 303 6.87 -1.49 2.95
CA ARG A 303 6.32 -0.66 4.05
C ARG A 303 6.72 -1.17 5.43
N ARG A 304 6.68 -2.48 5.63
CA ARG A 304 7.10 -3.12 6.88
C ARG A 304 8.53 -2.77 7.23
N LEU A 305 9.44 -2.89 6.26
CA LEU A 305 10.87 -2.58 6.44
C LEU A 305 11.09 -1.09 6.76
N LEU A 306 10.48 -0.18 6.00
CA LEU A 306 10.59 1.27 6.25
C LEU A 306 10.06 1.66 7.62
N ARG A 307 8.89 1.15 8.01
CA ARG A 307 8.27 1.45 9.30
C ARG A 307 9.05 0.89 10.47
N ARG A 308 9.62 -0.31 10.31
CA ARG A 308 10.49 -0.91 11.31
C ARG A 308 11.78 -0.10 11.47
N ALA A 309 12.40 0.33 10.38
CA ALA A 309 13.55 1.22 10.41
C ALA A 309 13.23 2.57 11.10
N ALA A 310 12.11 3.19 10.78
CA ALA A 310 11.68 4.45 11.41
C ALA A 310 11.45 4.30 12.92
N ARG A 311 10.83 3.17 13.36
CA ARG A 311 10.66 2.86 14.79
C ARG A 311 12.01 2.72 15.50
N HIS A 312 12.95 1.97 14.91
CA HIS A 312 14.28 1.82 15.49
C HIS A 312 15.03 3.16 15.55
N GLY A 313 14.79 4.08 14.60
CA GLY A 313 15.24 5.46 14.71
C GLY A 313 14.70 6.18 15.94
N ARG A 314 13.39 6.01 16.26
CA ARG A 314 12.81 6.55 17.50
C ARG A 314 13.45 5.94 18.76
N LEU A 315 13.75 4.65 18.75
CA LEU A 315 14.45 3.99 19.86
C LEU A 315 15.87 4.55 20.07
N LEU A 316 16.53 5.00 19.01
CA LEU A 316 17.82 5.71 19.06
C LEU A 316 17.69 7.22 19.38
N GLY A 317 16.46 7.73 19.62
CA GLY A 317 16.22 9.14 19.93
C GLY A 317 16.11 10.06 18.72
N ILE A 318 16.04 9.54 17.50
CA ILE A 318 15.90 10.37 16.30
C ILE A 318 14.42 10.75 16.14
N ASN A 319 14.10 12.02 16.40
CA ASN A 319 12.73 12.56 16.39
C ASN A 319 12.35 13.31 15.11
N ARG A 320 13.05 13.09 14.03
CA ARG A 320 12.81 13.67 12.69
C ARG A 320 12.84 12.59 11.61
N PRO A 321 12.29 12.84 10.42
CA PRO A 321 12.58 12.00 9.25
C PRO A 321 14.09 12.01 8.96
N PHE A 322 14.65 10.82 8.66
CA PHE A 322 16.09 10.64 8.42
C PHE A 322 16.42 9.54 7.41
N LEU A 323 15.50 8.63 7.13
CA LEU A 323 15.75 7.46 6.29
C LEU A 323 16.13 7.85 4.85
N ALA A 324 15.54 8.91 4.31
CA ALA A 324 15.89 9.42 2.99
C ALA A 324 17.35 9.93 2.92
N GLU A 325 17.84 10.57 3.97
CA GLU A 325 19.24 11.03 4.09
C GLU A 325 20.20 9.83 4.11
N VAL A 326 19.82 8.74 4.79
CA VAL A 326 20.62 7.52 4.83
C VAL A 326 20.57 6.75 3.50
N ALA A 327 19.44 6.77 2.79
CA ALA A 327 19.30 6.17 1.47
C ALA A 327 20.29 6.73 0.45
N ASP A 328 20.63 8.02 0.55
CA ASP A 328 21.68 8.65 -0.27
C ASP A 328 23.05 7.97 -0.06
N THR A 329 23.36 7.57 1.16
CA THR A 329 24.61 6.83 1.44
C THR A 329 24.55 5.44 0.80
N VAL A 330 23.41 4.75 0.88
CA VAL A 330 23.24 3.45 0.19
C VAL A 330 23.47 3.60 -1.31
N ILE A 331 22.88 4.61 -1.93
CA ILE A 331 23.05 4.88 -3.36
C ILE A 331 24.51 5.15 -3.69
N ASN A 332 25.20 5.98 -2.90
CA ASN A 332 26.60 6.33 -3.12
C ASN A 332 27.55 5.14 -2.99
N GLU A 333 27.34 4.26 -1.99
CA GLU A 333 28.15 3.06 -1.80
C GLU A 333 27.99 2.03 -2.93
N ASN A 334 26.84 2.06 -3.63
CA ASN A 334 26.48 1.09 -4.66
C ASN A 334 26.47 1.64 -6.09
N LYS A 335 26.79 2.92 -6.31
CA LYS A 335 26.65 3.62 -7.61
C LYS A 335 27.39 2.98 -8.77
N ASN A 336 28.54 2.34 -8.51
CA ASN A 336 29.37 1.72 -9.56
C ASN A 336 28.77 0.39 -10.03
N ALA A 337 28.25 -0.41 -9.10
CA ALA A 337 27.61 -1.69 -9.42
C ALA A 337 26.16 -1.53 -9.92
N TYR A 338 25.48 -0.51 -9.42
CA TYR A 338 24.07 -0.26 -9.70
C TYR A 338 23.81 1.22 -10.07
N PRO A 339 24.23 1.68 -11.26
CA PRO A 339 24.11 3.08 -11.69
C PRO A 339 22.65 3.56 -11.78
N ASN A 340 21.70 2.64 -12.00
CA ASN A 340 20.29 2.92 -12.02
C ASN A 340 19.75 3.50 -10.68
N LEU A 341 20.41 3.24 -9.56
CA LEU A 341 20.06 3.86 -8.28
C LEU A 341 20.33 5.37 -8.30
N VAL A 342 21.41 5.79 -8.96
CA VAL A 342 21.75 7.22 -9.12
C VAL A 342 20.74 7.90 -10.04
N GLU A 343 20.39 7.26 -11.16
CA GLU A 343 19.39 7.78 -12.09
C GLU A 343 18.01 7.96 -11.44
N LYS A 344 17.65 7.07 -10.51
CA LYS A 344 16.36 7.09 -9.81
C LYS A 344 16.43 7.70 -8.40
N ARG A 345 17.54 8.35 -8.05
CA ARG A 345 17.80 8.88 -6.71
C ARG A 345 16.63 9.71 -6.16
N ASP A 346 16.19 10.71 -6.90
CA ASP A 346 15.14 11.62 -6.43
C ASP A 346 13.80 10.88 -6.22
N PHE A 347 13.50 9.93 -7.08
CA PHE A 347 12.34 9.07 -6.91
C PHE A 347 12.43 8.21 -5.63
N ILE A 348 13.58 7.54 -5.39
CA ILE A 348 13.81 6.71 -4.21
C ILE A 348 13.66 7.53 -2.93
N VAL A 349 14.33 8.69 -2.88
CA VAL A 349 14.31 9.61 -1.74
C VAL A 349 12.89 10.11 -1.45
N ASN A 350 12.13 10.50 -2.49
CA ASN A 350 10.76 10.98 -2.32
C ASN A 350 9.80 9.91 -1.79
N VAL A 351 9.91 8.66 -2.29
CA VAL A 351 9.09 7.54 -1.80
C VAL A 351 9.38 7.25 -0.34
N ILE A 352 10.67 7.20 0.05
CA ILE A 352 11.09 6.95 1.44
C ILE A 352 10.59 8.09 2.35
N SER A 353 10.83 9.35 1.98
CA SER A 353 10.39 10.52 2.76
C SER A 353 8.89 10.51 2.99
N THR A 354 8.12 10.29 1.92
CA THR A 354 6.64 10.29 2.00
C THR A 354 6.10 9.19 2.92
N GLU A 355 6.64 7.97 2.85
CA GLU A 355 6.18 6.87 3.72
C GLU A 355 6.65 7.08 5.17
N GLU A 356 7.88 7.57 5.38
CA GLU A 356 8.42 7.87 6.72
C GLU A 356 7.63 9.00 7.38
N GLU A 357 7.36 10.11 6.70
CA GLU A 357 6.56 11.22 7.21
C GLU A 357 5.12 10.80 7.52
N SER A 358 4.52 10.00 6.63
CA SER A 358 3.18 9.44 6.85
C SER A 358 3.13 8.55 8.07
N PHE A 359 4.15 7.72 8.28
CA PHE A 359 4.25 6.85 9.44
C PHE A 359 4.52 7.64 10.72
N ASN A 360 5.42 8.63 10.69
CA ASN A 360 5.74 9.48 11.84
C ASN A 360 4.53 10.25 12.38
N ARG A 361 3.55 10.59 11.53
CA ARG A 361 2.28 11.21 11.97
C ARG A 361 1.37 10.25 12.74
N THR A 362 1.50 8.96 12.52
CA THR A 362 0.62 7.94 13.10
C THR A 362 1.27 7.12 14.20
N ILE A 363 2.61 7.04 14.24
CA ILE A 363 3.34 6.17 15.17
C ILE A 363 3.13 6.59 16.63
N ASP A 364 3.22 7.89 16.92
CA ASP A 364 3.11 8.40 18.31
C ASP A 364 1.71 8.10 18.86
N ALA A 365 0.65 8.36 18.08
CA ALA A 365 -0.73 8.02 18.45
C ALA A 365 -0.94 6.50 18.61
N GLY A 366 -0.35 5.70 17.72
CA GLY A 366 -0.43 4.23 17.78
C GLY A 366 0.28 3.65 19.00
N LEU A 367 1.47 4.17 19.35
CA LEU A 367 2.23 3.77 20.54
C LEU A 367 1.50 4.15 21.83
N ASP A 368 0.89 5.33 21.90
CA ASP A 368 0.11 5.77 23.06
C ASP A 368 -1.11 4.88 23.27
N VAL A 369 -1.82 4.54 22.19
CA VAL A 369 -2.98 3.63 22.24
C VAL A 369 -2.55 2.22 22.65
N LEU A 370 -1.49 1.67 22.05
CA LEU A 370 -0.97 0.35 22.39
C LEU A 370 -0.49 0.31 23.84
N SER A 371 0.20 1.33 24.33
CA SER A 371 0.65 1.41 25.72
C SER A 371 -0.51 1.36 26.71
N LYS A 372 -1.60 2.11 26.42
CA LYS A 372 -2.82 2.06 27.24
C LYS A 372 -3.49 0.67 27.17
N MET A 373 -3.58 0.05 25.99
CA MET A 373 -4.13 -1.29 25.84
C MET A 373 -3.32 -2.33 26.64
N ILE A 374 -1.99 -2.19 26.68
CA ILE A 374 -1.11 -3.05 27.48
C ILE A 374 -1.32 -2.81 28.99
N GLU A 375 -1.41 -1.55 29.43
CA GLU A 375 -1.66 -1.19 30.83
C GLU A 375 -3.02 -1.67 31.33
N ASP A 376 -4.04 -1.57 30.48
CA ASP A 376 -5.42 -1.99 30.81
C ASP A 376 -5.60 -3.52 30.69
N SER A 377 -4.70 -4.22 30.02
CA SER A 377 -4.76 -5.69 29.86
C SER A 377 -4.46 -6.40 31.17
N LYS A 378 -5.36 -7.27 31.57
CA LYS A 378 -5.18 -8.17 32.73
C LYS A 378 -4.55 -9.51 32.35
N SER A 379 -4.30 -9.75 31.07
CA SER A 379 -3.71 -10.97 30.52
C SER A 379 -2.34 -10.67 29.90
N LYS A 380 -1.54 -11.73 29.68
CA LYS A 380 -0.32 -11.65 28.89
C LYS A 380 -0.57 -11.70 27.38
N GLU A 381 -1.81 -11.61 26.96
CA GLU A 381 -2.23 -11.66 25.57
C GLU A 381 -3.10 -10.44 25.25
N LEU A 382 -2.72 -9.70 24.20
CA LEU A 382 -3.54 -8.63 23.64
C LEU A 382 -4.65 -9.25 22.80
N SER A 383 -5.87 -8.72 22.89
CA SER A 383 -6.98 -9.22 22.09
C SER A 383 -6.74 -9.00 20.58
N ALA A 384 -7.18 -9.96 19.75
CA ALA A 384 -7.10 -9.83 18.29
C ALA A 384 -7.90 -8.63 17.77
N GLU A 385 -8.99 -8.28 18.44
CA GLU A 385 -9.84 -7.11 18.14
C GLU A 385 -9.10 -5.79 18.37
N ASP A 386 -8.33 -5.69 19.47
CA ASP A 386 -7.53 -4.50 19.76
C ASP A 386 -6.35 -4.37 18.79
N ALA A 387 -5.68 -5.48 18.47
CA ALA A 387 -4.64 -5.51 17.46
C ALA A 387 -5.18 -5.14 16.06
N PHE A 388 -6.37 -5.62 15.72
CA PHE A 388 -7.05 -5.27 14.49
C PHE A 388 -7.43 -3.78 14.44
N LYS A 389 -7.93 -3.21 15.54
CA LYS A 389 -8.24 -1.80 15.66
C LYS A 389 -7.01 -0.92 15.50
N LEU A 390 -5.87 -1.32 16.07
CA LEU A 390 -4.59 -0.63 15.88
C LEU A 390 -4.21 -0.59 14.40
N GLN A 391 -4.35 -1.69 13.66
CA GLN A 391 -4.00 -1.73 12.25
C GLN A 391 -5.01 -0.99 11.37
N ASP A 392 -6.31 -1.21 11.58
CA ASP A 392 -7.38 -0.71 10.72
C ASP A 392 -7.64 0.79 10.91
N THR A 393 -7.69 1.24 12.16
CA THR A 393 -8.07 2.62 12.52
C THR A 393 -6.85 3.54 12.62
N PHE A 394 -5.75 3.05 13.19
CA PHE A 394 -4.56 3.87 13.44
C PHE A 394 -3.42 3.60 12.46
N GLY A 395 -3.58 2.62 11.54
CA GLY A 395 -2.55 2.28 10.57
C GLY A 395 -1.28 1.69 11.18
N PHE A 396 -1.36 1.18 12.43
CA PHE A 396 -0.25 0.61 13.17
C PHE A 396 -0.12 -0.88 12.86
N PRO A 397 0.95 -1.35 12.17
CA PRO A 397 1.04 -2.71 11.66
C PRO A 397 1.05 -3.76 12.76
N ILE A 398 0.43 -4.92 12.49
CA ILE A 398 0.41 -6.06 13.43
C ILE A 398 1.83 -6.55 13.77
N ASP A 399 2.73 -6.59 12.79
CA ASP A 399 4.11 -7.04 13.02
C ASP A 399 4.83 -6.16 14.04
N LEU A 400 4.61 -4.84 13.97
CA LEU A 400 5.16 -3.89 14.93
C LEU A 400 4.50 -4.02 16.31
N THR A 401 3.20 -4.29 16.34
CA THR A 401 2.46 -4.59 17.57
C THR A 401 3.04 -5.84 18.25
N LYS A 402 3.29 -6.91 17.47
CA LYS A 402 3.91 -8.15 17.98
C LYS A 402 5.29 -7.91 18.58
N GLU A 403 6.15 -7.22 17.84
CA GLU A 403 7.52 -6.91 18.31
C GLU A 403 7.51 -6.17 19.65
N ILE A 404 6.60 -5.20 19.82
CA ILE A 404 6.46 -4.46 21.09
C ILE A 404 5.88 -5.33 22.21
N LEU A 405 4.93 -6.19 21.89
CA LEU A 405 4.36 -7.13 22.84
C LEU A 405 5.40 -8.16 23.32
N GLU A 406 6.21 -8.71 22.41
CA GLU A 406 7.31 -9.63 22.73
C GLU A 406 8.35 -8.99 23.66
N GLU A 407 8.73 -7.72 23.41
CA GLU A 407 9.63 -6.96 24.30
C GLU A 407 9.07 -6.84 25.74
N LYS A 408 7.74 -6.92 25.89
CA LYS A 408 7.03 -6.85 27.18
C LYS A 408 6.61 -8.23 27.71
N GLY A 409 6.99 -9.31 27.05
CA GLY A 409 6.63 -10.69 27.41
C GLY A 409 5.14 -10.99 27.20
N MET A 410 4.52 -10.34 26.23
CA MET A 410 3.11 -10.51 25.84
C MET A 410 3.00 -11.09 24.45
N THR A 411 1.81 -11.62 24.13
CA THR A 411 1.47 -12.21 22.81
C THR A 411 0.18 -11.63 22.23
N VAL A 412 -0.16 -12.01 21.01
CA VAL A 412 -1.46 -11.73 20.37
C VAL A 412 -1.92 -12.97 19.57
N ASP A 413 -3.23 -13.24 19.52
CA ASP A 413 -3.82 -14.31 18.73
C ASP A 413 -3.80 -13.92 17.24
N GLU A 414 -2.78 -14.40 16.52
CA GLU A 414 -2.60 -14.12 15.10
C GLU A 414 -3.65 -14.77 14.20
N ASP A 415 -4.16 -15.93 14.54
CA ASP A 415 -5.09 -16.65 13.69
C ASP A 415 -6.45 -15.96 13.72
N LYS A 416 -6.92 -15.56 14.89
CA LYS A 416 -8.12 -14.74 15.03
C LYS A 416 -7.95 -13.34 14.40
N PHE A 417 -6.77 -12.75 14.50
CA PHE A 417 -6.47 -11.49 13.80
C PHE A 417 -6.59 -11.66 12.27
N LYS A 418 -6.02 -12.72 11.70
CA LYS A 418 -6.13 -13.04 10.25
C LYS A 418 -7.60 -13.22 9.83
N GLU A 419 -8.42 -13.86 10.66
CA GLU A 419 -9.86 -14.00 10.41
C GLU A 419 -10.55 -12.64 10.33
N LEU A 420 -10.27 -11.72 11.26
CA LEU A 420 -10.84 -10.35 11.26
C LEU A 420 -10.45 -9.59 9.98
N VAL A 421 -9.19 -9.70 9.55
CA VAL A 421 -8.71 -9.09 8.29
C VAL A 421 -9.45 -9.68 7.08
N LEU A 422 -9.69 -10.99 7.05
CA LEU A 422 -10.43 -11.64 5.96
C LEU A 422 -11.89 -11.18 5.90
N VAL A 423 -12.54 -11.06 7.06
CA VAL A 423 -13.92 -10.57 7.16
C VAL A 423 -14.03 -9.14 6.64
N GLN A 424 -13.09 -8.27 6.99
CA GLN A 424 -13.07 -6.90 6.49
C GLN A 424 -12.82 -6.84 4.98
N ARG A 425 -11.86 -7.63 4.46
CA ARG A 425 -11.61 -7.72 3.01
C ARG A 425 -12.85 -8.18 2.25
N LYS A 426 -13.61 -9.13 2.82
CA LYS A 426 -14.87 -9.58 2.24
C LYS A 426 -15.91 -8.47 2.23
N ARG A 427 -16.09 -7.75 3.34
CA ARG A 427 -17.00 -6.58 3.43
C ARG A 427 -16.64 -5.49 2.41
N SER A 428 -15.36 -5.18 2.27
CA SER A 428 -14.89 -4.20 1.28
C SER A 428 -15.14 -4.67 -0.16
N ARG A 429 -14.95 -5.96 -0.45
CA ARG A 429 -15.31 -6.54 -1.77
C ARG A 429 -16.81 -6.52 -2.02
N ASP A 430 -17.62 -6.87 -1.03
CA ASP A 430 -19.08 -6.90 -1.17
C ASP A 430 -19.65 -5.47 -1.31
N ALA A 431 -19.06 -4.48 -0.65
CA ALA A 431 -19.39 -3.07 -0.85
C ALA A 431 -19.03 -2.57 -2.27
N HIS A 432 -17.95 -3.09 -2.87
CA HIS A 432 -17.59 -2.80 -4.27
C HIS A 432 -18.42 -3.58 -5.30
N LYS A 433 -18.96 -4.75 -4.96
CA LYS A 433 -19.86 -5.53 -5.83
C LYS A 433 -21.24 -4.88 -6.03
N GLY A 434 -21.67 -3.99 -5.14
CA GLY A 434 -22.91 -3.21 -5.28
C GLY A 434 -22.90 -2.18 -6.38
N ALA A 435 -21.80 -2.00 -7.13
CA ALA A 435 -21.68 -1.09 -8.28
C ALA A 435 -21.39 -1.89 -9.57
N GLY A 436 -22.24 -2.86 -9.87
CA GLY A 436 -22.38 -3.47 -11.19
C GLY A 436 -21.16 -4.18 -11.75
N ALA A 437 -20.97 -5.45 -11.41
CA ALA A 437 -20.40 -6.47 -12.30
C ALA A 437 -20.59 -7.85 -11.64
N GLU A 438 -21.71 -8.49 -11.82
CA GLU A 438 -21.77 -9.94 -11.73
C GLU A 438 -21.13 -10.52 -13.00
N GLY A 439 -19.80 -10.66 -12.97
CA GLY A 439 -19.09 -11.45 -13.94
C GLY A 439 -19.37 -12.92 -13.69
N TRP A 440 -20.12 -13.55 -14.53
CA TRP A 440 -20.25 -14.99 -14.63
C TRP A 440 -18.87 -15.61 -14.96
N ASN A 441 -18.18 -16.13 -13.97
CA ASN A 441 -16.84 -16.70 -14.12
C ASN A 441 -16.81 -18.18 -14.53
N ASP A 442 -17.90 -18.77 -15.04
CA ASP A 442 -17.92 -20.21 -15.36
C ASP A 442 -18.63 -20.58 -16.68
N THR A 443 -18.46 -19.77 -17.73
CA THR A 443 -19.00 -20.06 -19.06
C THR A 443 -18.12 -21.03 -19.88
N GLY A 444 -16.92 -21.36 -19.43
CA GLY A 444 -15.97 -22.18 -20.18
C GLY A 444 -16.42 -23.61 -20.47
N VAL A 445 -17.32 -24.18 -19.64
CA VAL A 445 -17.85 -25.53 -19.86
C VAL A 445 -18.95 -25.53 -20.93
N VAL A 446 -19.77 -24.49 -21.00
CA VAL A 446 -20.93 -24.37 -21.88
C VAL A 446 -20.50 -23.97 -23.31
N THR A 447 -19.40 -23.25 -23.47
CA THR A 447 -18.85 -22.83 -24.77
C THR A 447 -17.86 -23.83 -25.37
N LYS A 448 -17.57 -24.94 -24.68
CA LYS A 448 -16.65 -25.96 -25.16
C LYS A 448 -17.08 -26.52 -26.53
N GLY A 449 -16.17 -26.44 -27.50
CA GLY A 449 -16.43 -26.90 -28.86
C GLY A 449 -17.09 -25.87 -29.80
N ILE A 450 -17.34 -24.64 -29.33
CA ILE A 450 -17.73 -23.52 -30.19
C ILE A 450 -16.43 -22.91 -30.77
N ALA A 451 -16.43 -22.65 -32.06
CA ALA A 451 -15.32 -22.00 -32.76
C ALA A 451 -15.16 -20.54 -32.26
N LYS A 452 -13.92 -20.04 -32.25
CA LYS A 452 -13.60 -18.65 -31.95
C LYS A 452 -14.38 -17.70 -32.86
N THR A 453 -15.01 -16.67 -32.29
CA THR A 453 -15.73 -15.64 -33.06
C THR A 453 -14.75 -14.73 -33.82
N GLU A 454 -15.02 -14.45 -35.06
CA GLU A 454 -14.25 -13.49 -35.86
C GLU A 454 -14.73 -12.07 -35.59
N PHE A 455 -13.89 -11.24 -34.96
CA PHE A 455 -14.20 -9.85 -34.65
C PHE A 455 -13.90 -8.94 -35.84
N LYS A 456 -14.91 -8.21 -36.35
CA LYS A 456 -14.84 -7.27 -37.48
C LYS A 456 -14.96 -5.80 -37.08
N GLY A 457 -15.18 -5.54 -35.79
CA GLY A 457 -15.54 -4.21 -35.27
C GLY A 457 -14.39 -3.21 -35.15
N TYR A 458 -13.18 -3.52 -35.65
CA TYR A 458 -12.14 -2.50 -35.80
C TYR A 458 -12.37 -1.63 -37.06
N ASP A 459 -12.90 -2.23 -38.10
CA ASP A 459 -13.04 -1.60 -39.46
C ASP A 459 -14.48 -1.23 -39.78
N SER A 460 -15.47 -1.84 -39.10
CA SER A 460 -16.88 -1.64 -39.41
C SER A 460 -17.77 -1.66 -38.15
N TYR A 461 -18.79 -0.86 -38.15
CA TYR A 461 -19.84 -0.87 -37.12
C TYR A 461 -20.89 -1.96 -37.35
N GLU A 462 -20.85 -2.60 -38.51
CA GLU A 462 -21.77 -3.66 -38.90
C GLU A 462 -20.99 -4.87 -39.43
N ALA A 463 -21.51 -6.07 -39.22
CA ALA A 463 -20.95 -7.30 -39.81
C ALA A 463 -22.07 -8.29 -40.13
N GLU A 464 -21.90 -9.04 -41.21
CA GLU A 464 -22.76 -10.18 -41.54
C GLU A 464 -22.16 -11.47 -40.98
N GLY A 465 -22.98 -12.30 -40.35
CA GLY A 465 -22.59 -13.55 -39.75
C GLY A 465 -23.75 -14.55 -39.65
N LYS A 466 -23.50 -15.65 -38.92
CA LYS A 466 -24.48 -16.67 -38.62
C LYS A 466 -24.51 -16.96 -37.14
N ILE A 467 -25.69 -17.24 -36.60
CA ILE A 467 -25.85 -17.69 -35.24
C ILE A 467 -25.27 -19.09 -35.09
N ILE A 468 -24.39 -19.28 -34.12
CA ILE A 468 -23.77 -20.59 -33.81
C ILE A 468 -24.46 -21.25 -32.63
N ALA A 469 -24.87 -20.49 -31.64
CA ALA A 469 -25.52 -21.01 -30.41
C ALA A 469 -26.24 -19.90 -29.67
N PHE A 470 -27.18 -20.31 -28.81
CA PHE A 470 -27.71 -19.52 -27.70
C PHE A 470 -27.33 -20.18 -26.39
N ILE A 471 -27.18 -19.40 -25.34
CA ILE A 471 -26.95 -19.89 -23.97
C ILE A 471 -27.94 -19.19 -23.05
N THR A 472 -28.93 -19.95 -22.60
CA THR A 472 -30.01 -19.46 -21.70
C THR A 472 -29.90 -20.25 -20.42
N ASP A 473 -29.85 -19.56 -19.24
CA ASP A 473 -29.72 -20.19 -17.92
C ASP A 473 -28.53 -21.17 -17.80
N GLY A 474 -27.43 -20.88 -18.52
CA GLY A 474 -26.24 -21.73 -18.54
C GLY A 474 -26.37 -23.00 -19.37
N ILE A 475 -27.41 -23.13 -20.20
CA ILE A 475 -27.66 -24.27 -21.07
C ILE A 475 -27.61 -23.83 -22.54
N ARG A 476 -26.88 -24.57 -23.35
CA ARG A 476 -26.82 -24.33 -24.79
C ARG A 476 -28.14 -24.80 -25.44
N CYS A 477 -28.73 -23.94 -26.28
CA CYS A 477 -29.96 -24.20 -27.04
C CYS A 477 -29.82 -23.75 -28.48
N ASP A 478 -30.63 -24.36 -29.35
CA ASP A 478 -30.63 -24.09 -30.80
C ASP A 478 -31.72 -23.09 -31.22
N VAL A 479 -32.62 -22.76 -30.30
CA VAL A 479 -33.73 -21.82 -30.52
C VAL A 479 -33.85 -20.89 -29.33
N LEU A 480 -34.00 -19.60 -29.58
CA LEU A 480 -34.31 -18.59 -28.57
C LEU A 480 -35.72 -18.06 -28.85
N GLU A 481 -36.58 -18.10 -27.85
CA GLU A 481 -37.93 -17.54 -27.88
C GLU A 481 -37.94 -16.06 -27.47
N ASN A 482 -38.92 -15.32 -27.98
CA ASN A 482 -39.08 -13.91 -27.64
C ASN A 482 -39.30 -13.72 -26.15
N GLY A 483 -38.60 -12.72 -25.57
CA GLY A 483 -38.70 -12.31 -24.17
C GLY A 483 -37.79 -13.07 -23.23
N ALA A 484 -37.01 -14.06 -23.67
CA ALA A 484 -36.01 -14.73 -22.84
C ALA A 484 -34.66 -14.00 -22.91
N ASP A 485 -34.06 -13.73 -21.76
CA ASP A 485 -32.68 -13.24 -21.71
C ASP A 485 -31.71 -14.38 -22.03
N SER A 486 -30.78 -14.10 -22.94
CA SER A 486 -29.85 -15.12 -23.43
C SER A 486 -28.54 -14.51 -23.91
N PHE A 487 -27.50 -15.33 -24.00
CA PHE A 487 -26.30 -15.02 -24.77
C PHE A 487 -26.47 -15.58 -26.20
N LEU A 488 -26.39 -14.71 -27.19
CA LEU A 488 -26.30 -15.08 -28.57
C LEU A 488 -24.83 -15.17 -29.01
N VAL A 489 -24.43 -16.24 -29.68
CA VAL A 489 -23.09 -16.45 -30.20
C VAL A 489 -23.18 -16.47 -31.74
N ALA A 490 -22.41 -15.58 -32.41
CA ALA A 490 -22.29 -15.54 -33.86
C ALA A 490 -20.86 -15.94 -34.29
N ASP A 491 -20.70 -16.42 -35.53
CA ASP A 491 -19.40 -16.73 -36.14
C ASP A 491 -18.57 -15.46 -36.40
N LYS A 492 -19.24 -14.35 -36.70
CA LYS A 492 -18.65 -13.03 -36.96
C LYS A 492 -19.45 -11.95 -36.23
N THR A 493 -18.77 -10.94 -35.74
CA THR A 493 -19.41 -9.83 -35.04
C THR A 493 -18.66 -8.52 -35.19
N SER A 494 -19.41 -7.40 -35.18
CA SER A 494 -18.88 -6.04 -35.00
C SER A 494 -18.76 -5.60 -33.52
N PHE A 495 -19.31 -6.36 -32.59
CA PHE A 495 -19.36 -6.01 -31.17
C PHE A 495 -18.02 -6.28 -30.50
N TYR A 496 -17.43 -5.26 -29.90
CA TYR A 496 -16.26 -5.37 -29.04
C TYR A 496 -16.67 -5.97 -27.70
N ALA A 497 -16.02 -7.05 -27.34
CA ALA A 497 -16.23 -7.67 -26.02
C ALA A 497 -15.40 -6.97 -24.95
N GLU A 498 -15.97 -6.80 -23.75
CA GLU A 498 -15.30 -6.22 -22.58
C GLU A 498 -13.90 -6.81 -22.41
N SER A 499 -12.89 -5.96 -22.46
CA SER A 499 -11.48 -6.36 -22.32
C SER A 499 -10.59 -5.14 -22.06
N GLY A 500 -9.47 -5.33 -21.31
CA GLY A 500 -8.47 -4.29 -21.09
C GLY A 500 -9.02 -3.04 -20.41
N GLY A 501 -10.12 -3.16 -19.64
CA GLY A 501 -10.78 -2.04 -18.98
C GLY A 501 -11.70 -1.21 -19.85
N GLN A 502 -11.87 -1.56 -21.14
CA GLN A 502 -12.92 -1.01 -21.99
C GLN A 502 -14.19 -1.83 -21.86
N VAL A 503 -15.34 -1.19 -21.66
CA VAL A 503 -16.67 -1.84 -21.62
C VAL A 503 -17.05 -2.45 -22.95
N GLY A 504 -17.89 -3.49 -22.92
CA GLY A 504 -18.45 -4.12 -24.10
C GLY A 504 -19.43 -3.22 -24.87
N ASP A 505 -19.59 -3.48 -26.15
CA ASP A 505 -20.56 -2.77 -26.97
C ASP A 505 -21.98 -3.20 -26.71
N THR A 506 -22.90 -2.31 -27.08
CA THR A 506 -24.33 -2.52 -27.14
C THR A 506 -24.84 -2.22 -28.53
N GLY A 507 -26.06 -2.64 -28.87
CA GLY A 507 -26.66 -2.43 -30.17
C GLY A 507 -27.68 -3.49 -30.54
N TYR A 508 -27.78 -3.83 -31.80
CA TYR A 508 -28.80 -4.75 -32.30
C TYR A 508 -28.20 -5.81 -33.19
N ILE A 509 -28.79 -7.01 -33.17
CA ILE A 509 -28.54 -8.09 -34.13
C ILE A 509 -29.85 -8.34 -34.83
N TYR A 510 -29.85 -8.13 -36.15
CA TYR A 510 -31.00 -8.27 -37.03
C TYR A 510 -30.94 -9.60 -37.75
N GLY A 511 -31.97 -10.40 -37.64
CA GLY A 511 -32.20 -11.62 -38.42
C GLY A 511 -33.46 -11.52 -39.29
N ASP A 512 -33.74 -12.56 -40.07
CA ASP A 512 -34.96 -12.64 -40.84
C ASP A 512 -36.16 -12.89 -39.92
N GLY A 513 -36.94 -11.84 -39.69
CA GLY A 513 -38.13 -11.88 -38.83
C GLY A 513 -37.88 -11.71 -37.32
N PHE A 514 -36.70 -11.29 -36.89
CA PHE A 514 -36.43 -10.93 -35.49
C PHE A 514 -35.38 -9.80 -35.33
N THR A 515 -35.46 -9.12 -34.22
CA THR A 515 -34.45 -8.16 -33.75
C THR A 515 -34.05 -8.52 -32.33
N PHE A 516 -32.75 -8.76 -32.13
CA PHE A 516 -32.16 -9.05 -30.84
C PHE A 516 -31.43 -7.79 -30.31
N GLU A 517 -31.81 -7.28 -29.14
CA GLU A 517 -31.14 -6.18 -28.48
C GLU A 517 -29.94 -6.71 -27.66
N VAL A 518 -28.77 -6.15 -27.89
CA VAL A 518 -27.56 -6.49 -27.15
C VAL A 518 -27.31 -5.44 -26.07
N GLU A 519 -27.45 -5.85 -24.83
CA GLU A 519 -27.24 -4.99 -23.64
C GLU A 519 -25.78 -5.00 -23.15
N ASN A 520 -25.04 -6.09 -23.40
CA ASN A 520 -23.61 -6.20 -23.07
C ASN A 520 -22.93 -7.26 -23.95
N THR A 521 -21.62 -7.10 -24.13
CA THR A 521 -20.80 -8.03 -24.91
C THR A 521 -19.57 -8.43 -24.08
N THR A 522 -19.38 -9.74 -23.89
CA THR A 522 -18.27 -10.34 -23.15
C THR A 522 -17.55 -11.39 -23.97
N LYS A 523 -16.42 -11.89 -23.50
CA LYS A 523 -15.61 -12.88 -24.22
C LYS A 523 -15.10 -13.96 -23.27
N THR A 524 -15.14 -15.21 -23.72
CA THR A 524 -14.51 -16.34 -23.02
C THR A 524 -13.01 -16.40 -23.24
N ASN A 525 -12.31 -17.17 -22.40
CA ASN A 525 -10.86 -17.38 -22.55
C ASN A 525 -10.48 -18.00 -23.93
N ASP A 526 -11.37 -18.79 -24.52
CA ASP A 526 -11.18 -19.44 -25.84
C ASP A 526 -11.51 -18.49 -27.00
N GLY A 527 -11.90 -17.25 -26.72
CA GLY A 527 -12.13 -16.22 -27.73
C GLY A 527 -13.52 -16.24 -28.36
N VAL A 528 -14.49 -16.93 -27.73
CA VAL A 528 -15.90 -16.86 -28.13
C VAL A 528 -16.53 -15.59 -27.59
N ILE A 529 -17.15 -14.77 -28.47
CA ILE A 529 -17.82 -13.54 -28.08
C ILE A 529 -19.29 -13.84 -27.80
N LEU A 530 -19.74 -13.38 -26.62
CA LEU A 530 -21.07 -13.60 -26.08
C LEU A 530 -21.84 -12.28 -26.07
N HIS A 531 -22.95 -12.20 -26.79
CA HIS A 531 -23.85 -11.05 -26.88
C HIS A 531 -25.02 -11.29 -25.90
N TYR A 532 -25.01 -10.65 -24.74
CA TYR A 532 -26.10 -10.74 -23.75
C TYR A 532 -27.24 -9.81 -24.11
N GLY A 533 -28.47 -10.33 -24.11
CA GLY A 533 -29.67 -9.57 -24.42
C GLY A 533 -30.87 -10.44 -24.66
N ARG A 534 -31.85 -9.91 -25.39
CA ARG A 534 -33.14 -10.56 -25.67
C ARG A 534 -33.70 -10.17 -27.02
N ILE A 535 -34.61 -10.97 -27.53
CA ILE A 535 -35.43 -10.61 -28.73
C ILE A 535 -36.44 -9.54 -28.27
N ILE A 536 -36.47 -8.41 -28.98
CA ILE A 536 -37.40 -7.30 -28.74
C ILE A 536 -38.46 -7.15 -29.81
N ASP A 537 -38.25 -7.79 -30.98
CA ASP A 537 -39.23 -7.82 -32.08
C ASP A 537 -39.10 -9.16 -32.81
N GLY A 538 -40.24 -9.74 -33.24
CA GLY A 538 -40.31 -11.08 -33.84
C GLY A 538 -40.54 -12.21 -32.81
N ASP A 539 -40.66 -13.46 -33.31
CA ASP A 539 -41.10 -14.59 -32.49
C ASP A 539 -39.94 -15.42 -31.90
N ASN A 540 -39.01 -15.85 -32.73
CA ASN A 540 -37.88 -16.68 -32.35
C ASN A 540 -36.70 -16.54 -33.30
N ALA A 541 -35.52 -16.91 -32.80
CA ALA A 541 -34.29 -17.01 -33.61
C ALA A 541 -33.71 -18.42 -33.48
N LYS A 542 -33.00 -18.91 -34.50
CA LYS A 542 -32.46 -20.28 -34.56
C LYS A 542 -30.99 -20.29 -34.91
N THR A 543 -30.30 -21.33 -34.40
CA THR A 543 -28.94 -21.64 -34.81
C THR A 543 -28.89 -21.86 -36.33
N GLY A 544 -27.92 -21.19 -36.98
CA GLY A 544 -27.77 -21.21 -38.47
C GLY A 544 -28.40 -20.01 -39.16
N ASP A 545 -29.25 -19.23 -38.50
CA ASP A 545 -29.85 -18.03 -39.12
C ASP A 545 -28.76 -17.03 -39.49
N SER A 546 -28.92 -16.42 -40.69
CA SER A 546 -28.06 -15.32 -41.10
C SER A 546 -28.45 -14.04 -40.38
N VAL A 547 -27.48 -13.35 -39.83
CA VAL A 547 -27.71 -12.14 -39.05
C VAL A 547 -26.78 -11.01 -39.47
N LYS A 548 -27.26 -9.81 -39.28
CA LYS A 548 -26.48 -8.57 -39.36
C LYS A 548 -26.30 -8.01 -37.97
N THR A 549 -25.08 -7.97 -37.47
CA THR A 549 -24.72 -7.31 -36.22
C THR A 549 -24.50 -5.83 -36.48
N ALA A 550 -25.07 -4.95 -35.64
CA ALA A 550 -24.93 -3.49 -35.73
C ALA A 550 -24.80 -2.89 -34.34
N ILE A 551 -23.65 -2.30 -34.07
CA ILE A 551 -23.38 -1.67 -32.75
C ILE A 551 -23.98 -0.26 -32.68
N ASP A 552 -24.20 0.23 -31.47
CA ASP A 552 -24.43 1.65 -31.21
C ASP A 552 -23.17 2.44 -31.53
N SER A 553 -23.15 3.03 -32.73
CA SER A 553 -21.97 3.76 -33.23
C SER A 553 -21.67 5.01 -32.44
N GLN A 554 -22.65 5.71 -31.87
CA GLN A 554 -22.45 6.92 -31.10
C GLN A 554 -21.79 6.57 -29.75
N ARG A 555 -22.25 5.49 -29.10
CA ARG A 555 -21.66 4.95 -27.89
C ARG A 555 -20.23 4.47 -28.12
N ARG A 556 -19.98 3.69 -29.17
CA ARG A 556 -18.67 3.21 -29.58
C ARG A 556 -17.69 4.38 -29.82
N ASP A 557 -18.11 5.41 -30.52
CA ASP A 557 -17.27 6.58 -30.80
C ASP A 557 -16.91 7.31 -29.52
N ALA A 558 -17.84 7.42 -28.56
CA ALA A 558 -17.56 8.01 -27.26
C ALA A 558 -16.53 7.17 -26.47
N ILE A 559 -16.69 5.84 -26.45
CA ILE A 559 -15.76 4.92 -25.83
C ILE A 559 -14.36 5.02 -26.50
N ALA A 560 -14.29 5.05 -27.82
CA ALA A 560 -13.03 5.16 -28.57
C ALA A 560 -12.30 6.49 -28.29
N ARG A 561 -13.04 7.61 -28.14
CA ARG A 561 -12.48 8.89 -27.69
C ARG A 561 -11.87 8.75 -26.29
N ASN A 562 -12.62 8.22 -25.35
CA ASN A 562 -12.19 8.04 -23.96
C ASN A 562 -11.01 7.07 -23.86
N HIS A 563 -10.97 5.99 -24.65
CA HIS A 563 -9.86 5.05 -24.64
C HIS A 563 -8.57 5.67 -25.21
N THR A 564 -8.69 6.42 -26.29
CA THR A 564 -7.53 7.16 -26.82
C THR A 564 -7.05 8.22 -25.84
N ALA A 565 -7.97 8.90 -25.13
CA ALA A 565 -7.60 9.84 -24.06
C ALA A 565 -6.85 9.17 -22.91
N ALA A 566 -7.18 7.92 -22.55
CA ALA A 566 -6.44 7.17 -21.52
C ALA A 566 -4.97 6.98 -21.89
N HIS A 567 -4.65 6.66 -23.16
CA HIS A 567 -3.28 6.57 -23.65
C HIS A 567 -2.55 7.92 -23.61
N LEU A 568 -3.20 9.00 -24.07
CA LEU A 568 -2.63 10.34 -23.98
C LEU A 568 -2.39 10.76 -22.52
N LEU A 569 -3.32 10.43 -21.63
CA LEU A 569 -3.21 10.70 -20.20
C LEU A 569 -2.02 9.96 -19.59
N GLN A 570 -1.83 8.68 -19.90
CA GLN A 570 -0.69 7.89 -19.42
C GLN A 570 0.64 8.52 -19.87
N ALA A 571 0.76 8.88 -21.14
CA ALA A 571 1.95 9.51 -21.68
C ALA A 571 2.23 10.87 -21.02
N ALA A 572 1.20 11.72 -20.82
CA ALA A 572 1.31 13.00 -20.16
C ALA A 572 1.71 12.86 -18.67
N LEU A 573 1.12 11.91 -17.96
CA LEU A 573 1.47 11.60 -16.57
C LEU A 573 2.95 11.18 -16.44
N ARG A 574 3.41 10.27 -17.30
CA ARG A 574 4.82 9.85 -17.33
C ARG A 574 5.77 11.00 -17.65
N LYS A 575 5.40 11.87 -18.57
CA LYS A 575 6.19 13.06 -18.93
C LYS A 575 6.29 14.04 -17.77
N THR A 576 5.20 14.24 -17.03
CA THR A 576 5.11 15.25 -15.94
C THR A 576 5.65 14.71 -14.61
N LEU A 577 5.31 13.48 -14.23
CA LEU A 577 5.60 12.91 -12.92
C LEU A 577 6.82 11.96 -12.93
N GLY A 578 7.20 11.46 -14.11
CA GLY A 578 8.35 10.57 -14.28
C GLY A 578 7.99 9.17 -14.76
N SER A 579 9.03 8.43 -15.16
CA SER A 579 8.90 7.10 -15.79
C SER A 579 8.34 6.00 -14.88
N HIS A 580 8.26 6.25 -13.56
CA HIS A 580 7.68 5.31 -12.57
C HIS A 580 6.15 5.21 -12.67
N VAL A 581 5.50 6.14 -13.36
CA VAL A 581 4.05 6.10 -13.57
C VAL A 581 3.72 4.94 -14.49
N GLU A 582 2.98 3.97 -13.94
CA GLU A 582 2.49 2.79 -14.66
C GLU A 582 0.99 2.64 -14.42
N GLN A 583 0.28 2.16 -15.40
CA GLN A 583 -1.14 1.87 -15.26
C GLN A 583 -1.34 0.73 -14.25
N ALA A 584 -2.10 1.00 -13.19
CA ALA A 584 -2.53 0.02 -12.19
C ALA A 584 -3.92 -0.55 -12.48
N GLY A 585 -4.73 0.17 -13.26
CA GLY A 585 -6.05 -0.23 -13.70
C GLY A 585 -6.72 0.85 -14.53
N GLN A 586 -7.77 0.49 -15.26
CA GLN A 586 -8.60 1.46 -15.97
C GLN A 586 -10.04 0.98 -16.11
N LEU A 587 -10.95 1.93 -16.31
CA LEU A 587 -12.31 1.69 -16.77
C LEU A 587 -12.66 2.79 -17.78
N VAL A 588 -12.94 2.36 -19.00
CA VAL A 588 -13.30 3.27 -20.10
C VAL A 588 -14.70 2.93 -20.57
N ASN A 589 -15.61 3.88 -20.45
CA ASN A 589 -16.97 3.81 -20.93
C ASN A 589 -17.31 5.05 -21.79
N GLU A 590 -18.54 5.15 -22.25
CA GLU A 590 -18.99 6.27 -23.09
C GLU A 590 -18.98 7.62 -22.37
N ASN A 591 -19.05 7.64 -21.05
CA ASN A 591 -19.17 8.84 -20.23
C ASN A 591 -17.84 9.32 -19.67
N THR A 592 -16.97 8.38 -19.22
CA THR A 592 -15.79 8.70 -18.43
C THR A 592 -14.59 7.82 -18.77
N VAL A 593 -13.42 8.40 -18.50
CA VAL A 593 -12.14 7.70 -18.39
C VAL A 593 -11.78 7.63 -16.91
N ARG A 594 -11.70 6.44 -16.34
CA ARG A 594 -11.12 6.21 -15.04
C ARG A 594 -9.76 5.54 -15.20
N PHE A 595 -8.72 6.19 -14.72
CA PHE A 595 -7.34 5.75 -14.88
C PHE A 595 -6.63 5.69 -13.55
N ASP A 596 -6.24 4.49 -13.14
CA ASP A 596 -5.52 4.22 -11.90
C ASP A 596 -4.03 4.04 -12.24
N PHE A 597 -3.16 4.75 -11.55
CA PHE A 597 -1.72 4.76 -11.83
C PHE A 597 -0.87 4.77 -10.58
N SER A 598 0.36 4.26 -10.69
CA SER A 598 1.32 4.24 -9.60
C SER A 598 1.90 5.64 -9.36
N HIS A 599 1.65 6.21 -8.18
CA HIS A 599 2.30 7.43 -7.73
C HIS A 599 2.21 7.55 -6.21
N PHE A 600 3.24 8.10 -5.58
CA PHE A 600 3.43 8.09 -4.12
C PHE A 600 2.72 9.22 -3.37
N SER A 601 2.36 10.33 -4.05
CA SER A 601 1.72 11.51 -3.44
C SER A 601 0.47 11.95 -4.21
N ALA A 602 -0.35 12.81 -3.62
CA ALA A 602 -1.39 13.51 -4.34
C ALA A 602 -0.77 14.47 -5.35
N MET A 603 -1.35 14.57 -6.53
CA MET A 603 -0.92 15.54 -7.53
C MET A 603 -1.28 16.95 -7.09
N THR A 604 -0.36 17.88 -7.32
CA THR A 604 -0.62 19.29 -7.14
C THR A 604 -1.54 19.86 -8.22
N SER A 605 -2.19 20.97 -7.95
CA SER A 605 -3.02 21.66 -8.94
C SER A 605 -2.26 22.04 -10.22
N ASP A 606 -0.96 22.37 -10.10
CA ASP A 606 -0.12 22.73 -11.23
C ASP A 606 0.26 21.50 -12.06
N GLU A 607 0.54 20.36 -11.44
CA GLU A 607 0.77 19.09 -12.13
C GLU A 607 -0.47 18.63 -12.87
N LEU A 608 -1.65 18.66 -12.23
CA LEU A 608 -2.91 18.32 -12.88
C LEU A 608 -3.19 19.21 -14.09
N LYS A 609 -2.96 20.51 -13.96
CA LYS A 609 -3.12 21.46 -15.04
C LYS A 609 -2.10 21.23 -16.17
N THR A 610 -0.88 20.87 -15.84
CA THR A 610 0.17 20.56 -16.82
C THR A 610 -0.21 19.30 -17.62
N VAL A 611 -0.62 18.22 -16.95
CA VAL A 611 -1.09 16.99 -17.60
C VAL A 611 -2.29 17.25 -18.50
N GLU A 612 -3.29 17.98 -18.01
CA GLU A 612 -4.48 18.34 -18.80
C GLU A 612 -4.12 19.15 -20.04
N ASN A 613 -3.22 20.11 -19.91
CA ASN A 613 -2.75 20.93 -21.02
C ASN A 613 -1.96 20.11 -22.06
N GLU A 614 -1.08 19.20 -21.61
CA GLU A 614 -0.33 18.32 -22.52
C GLU A 614 -1.28 17.45 -23.35
N VAL A 615 -2.28 16.83 -22.71
CA VAL A 615 -3.28 16.03 -23.43
C VAL A 615 -4.05 16.88 -24.43
N ASN A 616 -4.52 18.07 -24.03
CA ASN A 616 -5.27 18.95 -24.93
C ASN A 616 -4.40 19.49 -26.07
N ASN A 617 -3.11 19.75 -25.86
CA ASN A 617 -2.20 20.16 -26.91
C ASN A 617 -2.08 19.08 -28.01
N ILE A 618 -1.96 17.80 -27.63
CA ILE A 618 -1.93 16.68 -28.58
C ILE A 618 -3.28 16.49 -29.27
N ILE A 619 -4.39 16.73 -28.59
CA ILE A 619 -5.71 16.73 -29.21
C ILE A 619 -5.79 17.81 -30.28
N LEU A 620 -5.36 19.02 -29.97
CA LEU A 620 -5.43 20.18 -30.88
C LEU A 620 -4.43 20.08 -32.05
N SER A 621 -3.32 19.35 -31.88
CA SER A 621 -2.38 19.07 -32.99
C SER A 621 -2.94 18.09 -34.02
N ALA A 622 -4.05 17.42 -33.72
CA ALA A 622 -4.74 16.48 -34.59
C ALA A 622 -3.83 15.39 -35.18
N GLU A 623 -3.03 14.78 -34.29
CA GLU A 623 -2.11 13.71 -34.66
C GLU A 623 -2.84 12.46 -35.19
N SER A 624 -2.23 11.75 -36.14
CA SER A 624 -2.73 10.46 -36.64
C SER A 624 -2.61 9.40 -35.53
N VAL A 625 -3.68 8.61 -35.37
CA VAL A 625 -3.67 7.44 -34.49
C VAL A 625 -3.66 6.19 -35.39
N THR A 626 -2.54 5.47 -35.35
CA THR A 626 -2.34 4.25 -36.16
C THR A 626 -2.41 3.02 -35.27
N MET A 627 -2.94 1.95 -35.81
CA MET A 627 -3.10 0.66 -35.15
C MET A 627 -2.53 -0.42 -36.10
N THR A 628 -1.48 -1.11 -35.63
CA THR A 628 -0.74 -2.06 -36.46
C THR A 628 -0.55 -3.37 -35.70
N GLU A 629 -0.87 -4.48 -36.31
CA GLU A 629 -0.55 -5.81 -35.76
C GLU A 629 0.86 -6.21 -36.20
N MET A 630 1.66 -6.67 -35.23
CA MET A 630 3.04 -7.11 -35.46
C MET A 630 3.48 -8.15 -34.42
N PRO A 631 4.55 -8.91 -34.73
CA PRO A 631 5.15 -9.80 -33.73
C PRO A 631 5.58 -9.05 -32.47
N ILE A 632 5.41 -9.66 -31.29
CA ILE A 632 5.71 -9.03 -29.98
C ILE A 632 7.17 -8.56 -29.89
N GLU A 633 8.10 -9.28 -30.50
CA GLU A 633 9.52 -8.92 -30.51
C GLU A 633 9.82 -7.66 -31.36
N GLU A 634 9.03 -7.42 -32.40
CA GLU A 634 9.09 -6.18 -33.17
C GLU A 634 8.45 -5.02 -32.40
N ALA A 635 7.30 -5.28 -31.76
CA ALA A 635 6.61 -4.29 -30.95
C ALA A 635 7.48 -3.76 -29.80
N LYS A 636 8.25 -4.62 -29.14
CA LYS A 636 9.23 -4.22 -28.10
C LYS A 636 10.30 -3.26 -28.63
N LYS A 637 10.74 -3.45 -29.89
CA LYS A 637 11.74 -2.57 -30.51
C LYS A 637 11.21 -1.17 -30.83
N THR A 638 9.90 -1.00 -30.96
CA THR A 638 9.27 0.32 -31.16
C THR A 638 9.20 1.16 -29.88
N GLY A 639 9.57 0.60 -28.73
CA GLY A 639 9.39 1.24 -27.43
C GLY A 639 7.95 1.21 -26.93
N ALA A 640 7.10 0.37 -27.50
CA ALA A 640 5.70 0.25 -27.09
C ALA A 640 5.60 -0.20 -25.63
N MET A 641 4.81 0.55 -24.86
CA MET A 641 4.54 0.18 -23.47
C MET A 641 3.61 -1.02 -23.41
N ALA A 642 4.03 -2.03 -22.62
CA ALA A 642 3.23 -3.21 -22.32
C ALA A 642 2.71 -3.10 -20.88
N LEU A 643 1.45 -3.45 -20.63
CA LEU A 643 0.92 -3.49 -19.28
C LEU A 643 1.54 -4.64 -18.49
N PHE A 644 1.98 -4.34 -17.26
CA PHE A 644 2.53 -5.34 -16.35
C PHE A 644 1.46 -6.38 -15.97
N GLY A 645 1.76 -7.65 -16.24
CA GLY A 645 0.91 -8.79 -15.82
C GLY A 645 -0.08 -9.31 -16.86
N GLU A 646 -0.20 -8.70 -18.02
CA GLU A 646 -0.97 -9.26 -19.14
C GLU A 646 -0.15 -10.29 -19.92
N LYS A 647 -0.80 -11.38 -20.31
CA LYS A 647 -0.23 -12.38 -21.22
C LYS A 647 -0.53 -11.96 -22.66
N TYR A 648 0.48 -11.49 -23.37
CA TYR A 648 0.39 -11.19 -24.78
C TYR A 648 0.65 -12.45 -25.62
N GLY A 649 -0.07 -12.57 -26.74
CA GLY A 649 0.21 -13.60 -27.75
C GLY A 649 1.46 -13.27 -28.58
N ASP A 650 1.80 -14.16 -29.51
CA ASP A 650 2.95 -13.98 -30.43
C ASP A 650 2.79 -12.74 -31.35
N VAL A 651 1.54 -12.38 -31.67
CA VAL A 651 1.16 -11.20 -32.42
C VAL A 651 0.39 -10.25 -31.50
N VAL A 652 0.78 -8.98 -31.47
CA VAL A 652 0.20 -7.92 -30.65
C VAL A 652 -0.21 -6.74 -31.50
N ARG A 653 -1.22 -5.99 -31.04
CA ARG A 653 -1.68 -4.76 -31.66
C ARG A 653 -1.01 -3.56 -30.98
N VAL A 654 -0.26 -2.78 -31.76
CA VAL A 654 0.39 -1.54 -31.33
C VAL A 654 -0.49 -0.37 -31.75
N VAL A 655 -0.85 0.47 -30.77
CA VAL A 655 -1.57 1.73 -30.98
C VAL A 655 -0.58 2.88 -30.80
N LYS A 656 -0.43 3.71 -31.82
CA LYS A 656 0.48 4.85 -31.82
C LYS A 656 -0.29 6.13 -32.11
N ALA A 657 -0.24 7.11 -31.19
CA ALA A 657 -0.80 8.45 -31.34
C ALA A 657 0.32 9.47 -31.57
N GLY A 658 0.58 9.80 -32.82
CA GLY A 658 1.75 10.60 -33.24
C GLY A 658 3.05 9.98 -32.68
N ASP A 659 3.95 10.81 -32.16
CA ASP A 659 5.13 10.38 -31.41
C ASP A 659 4.93 10.51 -29.90
N PHE A 660 3.72 10.82 -29.44
CA PHE A 660 3.44 11.11 -28.03
C PHE A 660 3.14 9.85 -27.21
N SER A 661 2.36 8.90 -27.77
CA SER A 661 2.04 7.64 -27.09
C SER A 661 2.19 6.45 -28.04
N THR A 662 2.82 5.37 -27.54
CA THR A 662 2.91 4.08 -28.25
C THR A 662 2.70 2.96 -27.24
N GLU A 663 1.61 2.20 -27.38
CA GLU A 663 1.19 1.20 -26.39
C GLU A 663 0.66 -0.08 -27.04
N LEU A 664 0.80 -1.22 -26.34
CA LEU A 664 0.16 -2.48 -26.70
C LEU A 664 -1.30 -2.43 -26.26
N CYS A 665 -2.24 -2.37 -27.18
CA CYS A 665 -3.66 -2.25 -26.85
C CYS A 665 -4.58 -2.92 -27.86
N GLY A 666 -5.48 -3.78 -27.34
CA GLY A 666 -6.55 -4.42 -28.13
C GLY A 666 -7.87 -3.63 -28.19
N GLY A 667 -7.94 -2.45 -27.56
CA GLY A 667 -9.16 -1.64 -27.52
C GLY A 667 -9.50 -0.89 -28.80
N THR A 668 -10.62 -0.18 -28.79
CA THR A 668 -11.05 0.65 -29.93
C THR A 668 -10.58 2.08 -29.73
N HIS A 669 -10.09 2.68 -30.82
CA HIS A 669 -9.49 4.02 -30.81
C HIS A 669 -9.99 4.87 -31.95
N VAL A 670 -9.90 6.19 -31.80
CA VAL A 670 -10.13 7.12 -32.91
C VAL A 670 -8.96 7.08 -33.90
N SER A 671 -9.17 7.47 -35.16
CA SER A 671 -8.13 7.52 -36.19
C SER A 671 -7.27 8.81 -36.14
N ASN A 672 -7.69 9.80 -35.34
CA ASN A 672 -6.99 11.09 -35.19
C ASN A 672 -7.32 11.68 -33.84
N THR A 673 -6.32 12.26 -33.13
CA THR A 673 -6.49 12.81 -31.79
C THR A 673 -7.47 13.98 -31.74
N GLY A 674 -7.59 14.76 -32.79
CA GLY A 674 -8.56 15.86 -32.89
C GLY A 674 -10.02 15.42 -32.75
N LYS A 675 -10.34 14.13 -33.01
CA LYS A 675 -11.69 13.58 -32.82
C LYS A 675 -12.10 13.46 -31.34
N LEU A 676 -11.15 13.58 -30.38
CA LEU A 676 -11.45 13.62 -28.95
C LEU A 676 -12.20 14.90 -28.56
N GLY A 677 -12.04 15.98 -29.31
CA GLY A 677 -12.57 17.31 -28.97
C GLY A 677 -11.74 17.97 -27.86
N LEU A 678 -12.23 17.94 -26.62
CA LEU A 678 -11.53 18.42 -25.44
C LEU A 678 -11.39 17.31 -24.43
N PHE A 679 -10.40 17.44 -23.56
CA PHE A 679 -10.17 16.58 -22.39
C PHE A 679 -10.21 17.40 -21.11
N LYS A 680 -10.90 16.90 -20.08
CA LYS A 680 -10.99 17.55 -18.78
C LYS A 680 -10.84 16.54 -17.66
N ILE A 681 -9.89 16.79 -16.74
CA ILE A 681 -9.77 16.05 -15.48
C ILE A 681 -10.86 16.56 -14.53
N ILE A 682 -11.64 15.64 -13.98
CA ILE A 682 -12.75 15.93 -13.05
C ILE A 682 -12.28 15.76 -11.60
N THR A 683 -11.63 14.64 -11.30
CA THR A 683 -11.12 14.32 -9.95
C THR A 683 -9.77 13.64 -10.02
N GLU A 684 -9.01 13.83 -8.94
CA GLU A 684 -7.81 13.05 -8.63
C GLU A 684 -7.90 12.60 -7.18
N THR A 685 -7.82 11.29 -6.93
CA THR A 685 -8.03 10.71 -5.59
C THR A 685 -7.08 9.55 -5.34
N SER A 686 -6.93 9.16 -4.07
CA SER A 686 -6.19 7.94 -3.69
C SER A 686 -7.12 6.73 -3.72
N VAL A 687 -6.67 5.64 -4.33
CA VAL A 687 -7.38 4.35 -4.34
C VAL A 687 -6.76 3.39 -3.33
N ALA A 688 -5.43 3.37 -3.28
CA ALA A 688 -4.64 2.57 -2.37
C ALA A 688 -3.30 3.28 -2.11
N ALA A 689 -2.53 2.77 -1.16
CA ALA A 689 -1.18 3.29 -0.95
C ALA A 689 -0.35 3.12 -2.24
N GLY A 690 0.23 4.21 -2.72
CA GLY A 690 1.01 4.23 -3.96
C GLY A 690 0.19 4.13 -5.24
N VAL A 691 -1.15 4.21 -5.20
CA VAL A 691 -2.03 4.21 -6.37
C VAL A 691 -2.97 5.41 -6.34
N ARG A 692 -2.89 6.21 -7.37
CA ARG A 692 -3.75 7.39 -7.60
C ARG A 692 -4.75 7.08 -8.71
N ARG A 693 -5.90 7.73 -8.65
CA ARG A 693 -6.97 7.63 -9.65
C ARG A 693 -7.28 8.99 -10.24
N ILE A 694 -7.29 9.09 -11.55
CA ILE A 694 -7.86 10.21 -12.29
C ILE A 694 -9.18 9.77 -12.92
N GLU A 695 -10.21 10.60 -12.77
CA GLU A 695 -11.42 10.53 -13.56
C GLU A 695 -11.49 11.73 -14.50
N ALA A 696 -11.72 11.47 -15.76
CA ALA A 696 -11.71 12.48 -16.81
C ALA A 696 -12.82 12.23 -17.83
N VAL A 697 -13.12 13.25 -18.62
CA VAL A 697 -14.13 13.23 -19.69
C VAL A 697 -13.57 13.81 -20.98
N THR A 698 -14.15 13.38 -22.15
CA THR A 698 -13.80 13.92 -23.46
C THR A 698 -15.01 14.46 -24.22
N GLY A 699 -14.76 15.23 -25.26
CA GLY A 699 -15.77 15.68 -26.23
C GLY A 699 -16.97 16.37 -25.57
N THR A 700 -18.18 15.90 -25.89
CA THR A 700 -19.43 16.44 -25.31
C THR A 700 -19.53 16.29 -23.80
N GLY A 701 -18.84 15.32 -23.20
CA GLY A 701 -18.75 15.18 -21.74
C GLY A 701 -18.13 16.41 -21.06
N VAL A 702 -17.16 17.07 -21.72
CA VAL A 702 -16.58 18.34 -21.24
C VAL A 702 -17.61 19.47 -21.26
N LEU A 703 -18.42 19.56 -22.32
CA LEU A 703 -19.49 20.55 -22.42
C LEU A 703 -20.52 20.35 -21.32
N ASN A 704 -20.98 19.11 -21.12
CA ASN A 704 -21.91 18.76 -20.06
C ASN A 704 -21.37 19.12 -18.66
N TYR A 705 -20.08 18.92 -18.43
CA TYR A 705 -19.41 19.30 -17.19
C TYR A 705 -19.41 20.83 -17.00
N ILE A 706 -19.09 21.59 -18.04
CA ILE A 706 -19.13 23.05 -18.03
C ILE A 706 -20.57 23.55 -17.75
N ASP A 707 -21.58 22.97 -18.40
CA ASP A 707 -22.99 23.33 -18.16
C ASP A 707 -23.43 23.04 -16.73
N SER A 708 -22.95 21.91 -16.15
CA SER A 708 -23.18 21.60 -14.73
C SER A 708 -22.55 22.65 -13.80
N LEU A 709 -21.30 23.08 -14.08
CA LEU A 709 -20.63 24.13 -13.33
C LEU A 709 -21.37 25.47 -13.45
N ASN A 710 -21.76 25.85 -14.66
CA ASN A 710 -22.55 27.06 -14.91
C ASN A 710 -23.87 27.03 -14.13
N SER A 711 -24.59 25.91 -14.18
CA SER A 711 -25.85 25.74 -13.43
C SER A 711 -25.65 25.92 -11.92
N LYS A 712 -24.57 25.40 -11.35
CA LYS A 712 -24.20 25.60 -9.95
C LYS A 712 -23.89 27.07 -9.65
N ILE A 713 -23.12 27.71 -10.52
CA ILE A 713 -22.76 29.14 -10.39
C ILE A 713 -24.02 30.02 -10.43
N PHE A 714 -24.88 29.83 -11.42
CA PHE A 714 -26.15 30.61 -11.52
C PHE A 714 -27.08 30.28 -10.38
N GLY A 715 -27.19 29.02 -9.95
CA GLY A 715 -27.96 28.62 -8.78
C GLY A 715 -27.43 29.28 -7.50
N THR A 716 -26.11 29.35 -7.32
CA THR A 716 -25.50 30.07 -6.19
C THR A 716 -25.75 31.57 -6.25
N ALA A 717 -25.63 32.20 -7.43
CA ALA A 717 -25.96 33.60 -7.64
C ALA A 717 -27.41 33.91 -7.24
N ALA A 718 -28.34 33.06 -7.68
CA ALA A 718 -29.75 33.19 -7.33
C ALA A 718 -30.02 33.07 -5.82
N ALA A 719 -29.39 32.08 -5.16
CA ALA A 719 -29.49 31.89 -3.71
C ALA A 719 -28.94 33.08 -2.92
N LEU A 720 -27.84 33.67 -3.38
CA LEU A 720 -27.23 34.87 -2.80
C LEU A 720 -27.93 36.17 -3.24
N LYS A 721 -28.96 36.10 -4.09
CA LYS A 721 -29.70 37.24 -4.64
C LYS A 721 -28.80 38.27 -5.36
N VAL A 722 -27.79 37.77 -6.10
CA VAL A 722 -26.94 38.59 -6.97
C VAL A 722 -27.35 38.41 -8.43
N ALA A 723 -27.40 39.49 -9.20
CA ALA A 723 -27.80 39.44 -10.59
C ALA A 723 -26.67 38.99 -11.51
N ASN A 724 -25.42 39.26 -11.14
CA ASN A 724 -24.25 38.89 -11.92
C ASN A 724 -23.44 37.83 -11.16
N PRO A 725 -23.15 36.66 -11.75
CA PRO A 725 -22.31 35.66 -11.14
C PRO A 725 -20.92 36.14 -10.69
N SER A 726 -20.35 37.16 -11.33
CA SER A 726 -19.08 37.79 -10.92
C SER A 726 -19.12 38.43 -9.52
N ASP A 727 -20.31 38.70 -8.98
CA ASP A 727 -20.50 39.32 -7.67
C ASP A 727 -20.69 38.30 -6.53
N ILE A 728 -20.70 36.99 -6.85
CA ILE A 728 -20.91 35.91 -5.87
C ILE A 728 -19.89 36.00 -4.73
N GLU A 729 -18.59 36.13 -5.07
CA GLU A 729 -17.51 36.21 -4.08
C GLU A 729 -17.68 37.42 -3.15
N LYS A 730 -17.94 38.61 -3.71
CA LYS A 730 -18.16 39.83 -2.93
C LYS A 730 -19.36 39.67 -1.99
N LYS A 731 -20.47 39.11 -2.49
CA LYS A 731 -21.68 38.90 -1.66
C LYS A 731 -21.44 37.86 -0.56
N ALA A 732 -20.75 36.77 -0.85
CA ALA A 732 -20.39 35.76 0.13
C ALA A 732 -19.52 36.34 1.26
N VAL A 733 -18.53 37.15 0.92
CA VAL A 733 -17.69 37.88 1.90
C VAL A 733 -18.52 38.86 2.72
N SER A 734 -19.41 39.64 2.07
CA SER A 734 -20.34 40.54 2.77
C SER A 734 -21.20 39.80 3.77
N LEU A 735 -21.85 38.72 3.37
CA LEU A 735 -22.70 37.91 4.25
C LEU A 735 -21.91 37.29 5.42
N SER A 736 -20.69 36.84 5.19
CA SER A 736 -19.85 36.33 6.27
C SER A 736 -19.48 37.41 7.30
N ASN A 737 -19.26 38.62 6.83
CA ASN A 737 -19.02 39.78 7.73
C ASN A 737 -20.28 40.20 8.47
N GLU A 738 -21.43 40.29 7.78
CA GLU A 738 -22.72 40.56 8.39
C GLU A 738 -23.08 39.53 9.48
N LEU A 739 -22.83 38.25 9.26
CA LEU A 739 -23.02 37.22 10.26
C LEU A 739 -22.17 37.47 11.51
N LYS A 740 -20.87 37.74 11.34
CA LYS A 740 -19.99 38.07 12.47
C LYS A 740 -20.42 39.31 13.22
N GLU A 741 -20.92 40.34 12.54
CA GLU A 741 -21.47 41.53 13.19
C GLU A 741 -22.73 41.20 13.97
N LYS A 742 -23.64 40.39 13.40
CA LYS A 742 -24.84 39.94 14.08
C LYS A 742 -24.54 39.09 15.32
N ASP A 743 -23.59 38.20 15.24
CA ASP A 743 -23.15 37.40 16.39
C ASP A 743 -22.67 38.32 17.52
N ARG A 744 -21.83 39.33 17.22
CA ARG A 744 -21.36 40.30 18.22
C ARG A 744 -22.54 41.16 18.77
N GLU A 745 -23.51 41.55 17.94
CA GLU A 745 -24.71 42.29 18.38
C GLU A 745 -25.54 41.42 19.33
N ILE A 746 -25.72 40.14 19.02
CA ILE A 746 -26.44 39.18 19.88
C ILE A 746 -25.70 39.02 21.22
N GLU A 747 -24.37 38.86 21.20
CA GLU A 747 -23.56 38.78 22.43
C GLU A 747 -23.70 40.05 23.28
N ALA A 748 -23.63 41.23 22.66
CA ALA A 748 -23.78 42.52 23.35
C ALA A 748 -25.21 42.71 23.94
N LEU A 749 -26.24 42.37 23.15
CA LEU A 749 -27.63 42.42 23.63
C LEU A 749 -27.89 41.42 24.75
N THR A 750 -27.34 40.23 24.66
CA THR A 750 -27.42 39.22 25.73
C THR A 750 -26.76 39.69 27.02
N ALA A 751 -25.56 40.31 26.89
CA ALA A 751 -24.88 40.89 28.04
C ALA A 751 -25.70 42.05 28.67
N GLN A 752 -26.30 42.94 27.88
CA GLN A 752 -27.17 44.03 28.36
C GLN A 752 -28.40 43.46 29.08
N LEU A 753 -29.07 42.45 28.50
CA LEU A 753 -30.22 41.79 29.13
C LEU A 753 -29.84 41.16 30.47
N THR A 754 -28.68 40.51 30.54
CA THR A 754 -28.16 39.93 31.79
C THR A 754 -27.87 41.01 32.83
N GLU A 755 -27.32 42.15 32.40
CA GLU A 755 -27.07 43.31 33.27
C GLU A 755 -28.36 43.94 33.84
N MET A 756 -29.34 44.14 32.98
CA MET A 756 -30.68 44.67 33.40
C MET A 756 -31.39 43.72 34.36
N ARG A 757 -31.36 42.40 34.11
CA ARG A 757 -31.93 41.38 35.00
C ARG A 757 -31.17 41.30 36.32
N SER A 758 -29.83 41.44 36.34
CA SER A 758 -29.03 41.33 37.58
C SER A 758 -29.36 42.47 38.54
N GLY A 759 -29.56 43.72 38.05
CA GLY A 759 -29.91 44.85 38.95
C GLY A 759 -31.18 44.60 39.76
N SER A 760 -32.26 44.11 39.18
CA SER A 760 -33.52 43.79 39.89
C SER A 760 -33.46 42.58 40.81
N LEU A 761 -32.54 41.62 40.53
CA LEU A 761 -32.35 40.42 41.35
C LEU A 761 -31.60 40.71 42.66
N PHE A 762 -30.77 41.74 42.70
CA PHE A 762 -29.99 42.10 43.89
C PHE A 762 -30.73 43.01 44.87
N ASP A 763 -31.81 43.64 44.44
CA ASP A 763 -32.63 44.51 45.28
C ASP A 763 -33.38 43.79 46.41
N ASN A 764 -33.53 42.46 46.33
CA ASN A 764 -34.24 41.62 47.30
C ASN A 764 -33.32 40.98 48.37
N ALA A 765 -32.25 41.61 48.74
CA ALA A 765 -31.37 41.10 49.74
C ALA A 765 -31.95 41.16 51.17
N VAL A 766 -31.91 40.05 51.93
CA VAL A 766 -32.40 39.92 53.29
C VAL A 766 -31.19 39.79 54.24
N GLU A 767 -31.23 40.54 55.38
CA GLU A 767 -30.22 40.44 56.42
C GLU A 767 -30.48 39.19 57.30
N VAL A 768 -29.51 38.31 57.45
CA VAL A 768 -29.56 37.16 58.33
C VAL A 768 -28.33 37.19 59.24
N GLY A 769 -28.46 37.68 60.43
CA GLY A 769 -27.36 37.97 61.37
C GLY A 769 -26.46 39.08 60.80
N THR A 770 -25.21 38.79 60.58
CA THR A 770 -24.25 39.73 59.97
C THR A 770 -24.14 39.56 58.46
N LEU A 771 -24.86 38.59 57.89
CA LEU A 771 -24.75 38.22 56.47
C LEU A 771 -25.92 38.83 55.64
N LYS A 772 -25.61 39.22 54.45
CA LYS A 772 -26.59 39.70 53.44
C LYS A 772 -26.89 38.53 52.48
N VAL A 773 -28.12 38.04 52.51
CA VAL A 773 -28.56 36.91 51.70
C VAL A 773 -29.35 37.42 50.50
N ILE A 774 -28.92 37.09 49.30
CA ILE A 774 -29.55 37.34 48.03
C ILE A 774 -30.10 36.01 47.48
N ALA A 775 -31.40 35.90 47.29
CA ALA A 775 -32.03 34.71 46.75
C ALA A 775 -33.01 35.10 45.65
N ALA A 776 -32.81 34.62 44.44
CA ALA A 776 -33.65 34.98 43.32
C ALA A 776 -33.77 33.86 42.27
N ASN A 777 -34.97 33.76 41.68
CA ASN A 777 -35.17 32.94 40.50
C ASN A 777 -34.78 33.80 39.27
N ALA A 778 -33.70 33.40 38.57
CA ALA A 778 -33.19 34.10 37.43
C ALA A 778 -33.99 33.77 36.12
N GLY A 779 -34.97 32.84 36.23
CA GLY A 779 -35.82 32.42 35.09
C GLY A 779 -35.06 31.47 34.14
N GLU A 780 -35.28 31.65 32.84
CA GLU A 780 -34.62 30.85 31.82
C GLU A 780 -33.25 31.46 31.46
N VAL A 781 -32.23 31.08 32.22
CA VAL A 781 -30.83 31.48 31.99
C VAL A 781 -29.92 30.25 31.88
N THR A 782 -28.82 30.40 31.18
CA THR A 782 -27.81 29.34 31.02
C THR A 782 -26.99 29.13 32.29
N VAL A 783 -26.30 28.00 32.36
CA VAL A 783 -25.38 27.70 33.48
C VAL A 783 -24.26 28.74 33.59
N ASP A 784 -23.76 29.25 32.46
CA ASP A 784 -22.73 30.28 32.45
C ASP A 784 -23.22 31.65 32.91
N GLU A 785 -24.49 31.98 32.57
CA GLU A 785 -25.15 33.20 33.09
C GLU A 785 -25.38 33.10 34.62
N LEU A 786 -25.78 31.93 35.14
CA LEU A 786 -25.87 31.71 36.57
C LEU A 786 -24.53 31.92 37.32
N ARG A 787 -23.46 31.49 36.69
CA ARG A 787 -22.10 31.69 37.21
C ARG A 787 -21.75 33.18 37.23
N GLN A 788 -22.01 33.91 36.12
CA GLN A 788 -21.77 35.34 36.04
C GLN A 788 -22.59 36.14 37.09
N LEU A 789 -23.86 35.77 37.32
CA LEU A 789 -24.67 36.35 38.38
C LEU A 789 -24.08 36.11 39.76
N SER A 790 -23.59 34.89 40.01
CA SER A 790 -22.94 34.53 41.29
C SER A 790 -21.64 35.31 41.52
N ASP A 791 -20.83 35.48 40.48
CA ASP A 791 -19.58 36.26 40.57
C ASP A 791 -19.87 37.75 40.81
N LYS A 792 -20.90 38.31 40.15
CA LYS A 792 -21.35 39.69 40.42
C LYS A 792 -21.88 39.87 41.83
N ALA A 793 -22.73 38.95 42.32
CA ALA A 793 -23.24 39.02 43.67
C ALA A 793 -22.11 38.94 44.73
N LYS A 794 -21.08 38.12 44.49
CA LYS A 794 -19.91 37.99 45.34
C LYS A 794 -19.08 39.28 45.40
N ALA A 795 -19.07 40.06 44.33
CA ALA A 795 -18.37 41.33 44.25
C ALA A 795 -19.05 42.50 45.02
N GLU A 796 -20.31 42.35 45.41
CA GLU A 796 -21.08 43.37 46.17
C GLU A 796 -20.65 43.52 47.64
N GLY A 797 -19.93 42.56 48.21
CA GLY A 797 -19.42 42.67 49.58
C GLY A 797 -18.89 41.33 50.15
N ASP A 798 -18.11 41.45 51.22
CA ASP A 798 -17.43 40.31 51.85
C ASP A 798 -18.37 39.43 52.70
N ASN A 799 -19.58 39.92 53.04
CA ASN A 799 -20.57 39.24 53.88
C ASN A 799 -21.79 38.70 53.13
N ILE A 800 -21.65 38.46 51.82
CA ILE A 800 -22.73 38.02 50.93
C ILE A 800 -22.85 36.51 50.82
N VAL A 801 -24.07 36.03 50.87
CA VAL A 801 -24.51 34.72 50.43
C VAL A 801 -25.53 34.92 49.32
N ALA A 802 -25.24 34.46 48.09
CA ALA A 802 -26.23 34.54 47.02
C ALA A 802 -26.57 33.15 46.50
N VAL A 803 -27.85 32.94 46.20
CA VAL A 803 -28.37 31.72 45.53
C VAL A 803 -29.29 32.13 44.39
N PHE A 804 -28.96 31.67 43.23
CA PHE A 804 -29.75 31.88 42.04
C PHE A 804 -30.26 30.54 41.49
N GLY A 805 -31.57 30.50 41.17
CA GLY A 805 -32.22 29.37 40.49
C GLY A 805 -32.45 29.70 39.03
N ALA A 806 -32.27 28.73 38.13
CA ALA A 806 -32.62 28.81 36.73
C ALA A 806 -33.47 27.61 36.32
N VAL A 807 -34.43 27.85 35.43
CA VAL A 807 -35.37 26.84 34.92
C VAL A 807 -35.09 26.62 33.45
N ASN A 808 -34.93 25.35 33.06
CA ASN A 808 -34.90 24.98 31.65
C ASN A 808 -36.17 24.22 31.30
N LYS A 809 -37.13 24.94 30.68
CA LYS A 809 -38.45 24.38 30.32
C LYS A 809 -38.37 23.29 29.25
N GLU A 810 -37.39 23.39 28.32
CA GLU A 810 -37.24 22.40 27.25
C GLU A 810 -36.81 21.03 27.80
N LYS A 811 -35.91 21.04 28.81
CA LYS A 811 -35.40 19.82 29.44
C LYS A 811 -36.17 19.41 30.69
N GLY A 812 -37.12 20.21 31.16
CA GLY A 812 -37.83 19.94 32.41
C GLY A 812 -36.92 19.83 33.62
N SER A 813 -35.88 20.69 33.69
CA SER A 813 -34.84 20.64 34.72
C SER A 813 -34.55 22.06 35.24
N ALA A 814 -34.08 22.14 36.48
CA ALA A 814 -33.59 23.37 37.06
C ALA A 814 -32.16 23.29 37.52
N ASN A 815 -31.46 24.40 37.52
CA ASN A 815 -30.10 24.53 38.08
C ASN A 815 -30.09 25.62 39.14
N PHE A 816 -29.35 25.36 40.21
CA PHE A 816 -29.07 26.33 41.28
C PHE A 816 -27.57 26.63 41.32
N ALA A 817 -27.23 27.90 41.50
CA ALA A 817 -25.88 28.34 41.78
C ALA A 817 -25.87 29.07 43.13
N ALA A 818 -24.93 28.72 44.01
CA ALA A 818 -24.74 29.40 45.26
C ALA A 818 -23.31 29.94 45.33
N CYS A 819 -23.15 31.15 45.87
CA CYS A 819 -21.87 31.72 46.21
C CYS A 819 -21.85 32.25 47.67
N CYS A 820 -20.72 32.14 48.31
CA CYS A 820 -20.50 32.67 49.67
C CYS A 820 -19.21 33.52 49.68
N ALA A 821 -19.33 34.75 50.09
CA ALA A 821 -18.21 35.65 50.26
C ALA A 821 -17.35 35.24 51.47
N PRO A 822 -16.09 35.74 51.65
CA PRO A 822 -15.15 35.25 52.66
C PRO A 822 -15.65 35.30 54.11
N GLU A 823 -16.42 36.29 54.49
CA GLU A 823 -17.01 36.40 55.85
C GLU A 823 -18.15 35.40 56.08
N ALA A 824 -18.93 35.13 55.08
CA ALA A 824 -19.98 34.11 55.16
C ALA A 824 -19.35 32.70 55.34
N VAL A 825 -18.25 32.39 54.64
CA VAL A 825 -17.55 31.14 54.83
C VAL A 825 -16.94 31.00 56.26
N LYS A 826 -16.41 32.09 56.80
CA LYS A 826 -15.89 32.15 58.16
C LYS A 826 -16.98 31.96 59.22
N SER A 827 -18.21 32.43 58.95
CA SER A 827 -19.36 32.24 59.83
C SER A 827 -19.97 30.83 59.80
N GLY A 828 -19.33 29.89 58.96
CA GLY A 828 -19.76 28.49 58.87
C GLY A 828 -20.67 28.21 57.67
N VAL A 829 -21.07 29.21 56.88
CA VAL A 829 -21.96 29.05 55.74
C VAL A 829 -21.09 28.73 54.51
N LYS A 830 -21.28 27.54 53.92
CA LYS A 830 -20.55 27.09 52.75
C LYS A 830 -21.51 26.95 51.55
N ALA A 831 -21.11 27.43 50.37
CA ALA A 831 -21.93 27.39 49.18
C ALA A 831 -22.37 25.95 48.81
N GLY A 832 -21.48 24.98 49.01
CA GLY A 832 -21.78 23.56 48.74
C GLY A 832 -22.89 22.98 49.64
N ASP A 833 -22.94 23.40 50.89
CA ASP A 833 -24.00 22.95 51.83
C ASP A 833 -25.32 23.67 51.59
N VAL A 834 -25.28 24.97 51.30
CA VAL A 834 -26.44 25.78 50.97
C VAL A 834 -27.09 25.27 49.68
N VAL A 835 -26.32 25.11 48.58
CA VAL A 835 -26.87 24.69 47.27
C VAL A 835 -27.46 23.28 47.37
N ARG A 836 -26.86 22.39 48.15
CA ARG A 836 -27.36 21.03 48.36
C ARG A 836 -28.70 21.05 49.09
N ALA A 837 -28.82 21.85 50.14
CA ALA A 837 -30.06 22.01 50.91
C ALA A 837 -31.17 22.60 50.04
N VAL A 838 -30.88 23.63 49.26
CA VAL A 838 -31.82 24.27 48.32
C VAL A 838 -32.27 23.30 47.22
N ALA A 839 -31.32 22.63 46.57
CA ALA A 839 -31.66 21.70 45.48
C ALA A 839 -32.48 20.50 45.95
N LYS A 840 -32.29 20.04 47.19
CA LYS A 840 -33.08 18.96 47.81
C LYS A 840 -34.57 19.26 47.88
N LEU A 841 -34.98 20.54 48.09
CA LEU A 841 -36.37 20.96 48.07
C LEU A 841 -37.01 20.81 46.70
N ALA A 842 -36.22 20.95 45.64
CA ALA A 842 -36.66 20.79 44.23
C ALA A 842 -36.29 19.40 43.65
N GLY A 843 -36.10 18.41 44.52
CA GLY A 843 -35.82 17.02 44.08
C GLY A 843 -34.46 16.82 43.39
N GLY A 844 -33.49 17.64 43.74
CA GLY A 844 -32.18 17.67 43.20
C GLY A 844 -31.03 17.34 44.18
N ASN A 845 -29.81 17.40 43.67
CA ASN A 845 -28.59 17.25 44.49
C ASN A 845 -27.43 17.99 43.81
N GLY A 846 -26.42 18.34 44.56
CA GLY A 846 -25.24 19.02 44.07
C GLY A 846 -24.25 19.33 45.18
N GLY A 847 -23.23 20.13 44.86
CA GLY A 847 -22.20 20.54 45.77
C GLY A 847 -21.11 21.31 45.02
N GLY A 848 -20.05 21.62 45.75
CA GLY A 848 -18.93 22.39 45.19
C GLY A 848 -18.00 22.87 46.31
N LYS A 849 -17.23 23.89 45.95
CA LYS A 849 -16.30 24.55 46.89
C LYS A 849 -17.04 25.37 47.95
N PRO A 850 -16.41 25.73 49.06
CA PRO A 850 -17.01 26.55 50.08
C PRO A 850 -17.48 27.92 49.60
N ASP A 851 -16.83 28.47 48.59
CA ASP A 851 -17.07 29.82 48.07
C ASP A 851 -17.97 29.85 46.83
N PHE A 852 -18.14 28.72 46.11
CA PHE A 852 -19.00 28.56 44.96
C PHE A 852 -19.43 27.10 44.74
N ALA A 853 -20.68 26.86 44.43
CA ALA A 853 -21.22 25.53 44.19
C ALA A 853 -22.47 25.59 43.29
N MET A 854 -22.73 24.47 42.62
CA MET A 854 -23.86 24.29 41.78
C MET A 854 -24.59 22.98 42.05
N ALA A 855 -25.91 22.98 41.76
CA ALA A 855 -26.76 21.79 41.88
C ALA A 855 -27.80 21.75 40.76
N GLY A 856 -28.13 20.54 40.33
CA GLY A 856 -29.23 20.30 39.42
C GLY A 856 -30.46 19.79 40.17
N ALA A 857 -31.67 20.11 39.68
CA ALA A 857 -32.92 19.62 40.21
C ALA A 857 -33.89 19.22 39.07
N LYS A 858 -34.84 18.35 39.41
CA LYS A 858 -35.77 17.77 38.41
C LYS A 858 -37.19 18.40 38.50
N ASP A 859 -37.48 19.06 39.62
CA ASP A 859 -38.82 19.66 39.84
C ASP A 859 -38.72 21.16 39.59
N ILE A 860 -39.13 21.61 38.39
CA ILE A 860 -39.08 23.02 38.01
C ILE A 860 -40.11 23.89 38.73
N ASP A 861 -41.23 23.31 39.18
CA ASP A 861 -42.32 24.04 39.86
C ASP A 861 -41.96 24.42 41.30
N LYS A 862 -40.94 23.74 41.87
CA LYS A 862 -40.46 24.00 43.23
C LYS A 862 -39.28 24.95 43.28
N VAL A 863 -38.87 25.55 42.22
CA VAL A 863 -37.70 26.46 42.19
C VAL A 863 -37.98 27.69 43.04
N ASP A 864 -39.15 28.28 42.95
CA ASP A 864 -39.50 29.47 43.72
C ASP A 864 -39.62 29.17 45.22
N GLU A 865 -40.20 28.02 45.62
CA GLU A 865 -40.24 27.53 46.99
C GLU A 865 -38.85 27.31 47.56
N ALA A 866 -37.95 26.70 46.79
CA ALA A 866 -36.57 26.43 47.14
C ALA A 866 -35.77 27.76 47.34
N ILE A 867 -35.99 28.74 46.45
CA ILE A 867 -35.41 30.09 46.54
C ILE A 867 -35.92 30.85 47.79
N ALA A 868 -37.22 30.77 48.04
CA ALA A 868 -37.81 31.42 49.25
C ALA A 868 -37.26 30.86 50.56
N ALA A 869 -36.90 29.58 50.61
CA ALA A 869 -36.33 28.93 51.80
C ALA A 869 -34.86 29.27 52.06
N VAL A 870 -34.14 29.94 51.14
CA VAL A 870 -32.72 30.19 51.19
C VAL A 870 -32.29 30.93 52.51
N ALA A 871 -33.03 31.96 52.91
CA ALA A 871 -32.71 32.72 54.11
C ALA A 871 -32.76 31.86 55.38
N ASP A 872 -33.74 30.97 55.48
CA ASP A 872 -33.87 30.05 56.64
C ASP A 872 -32.79 28.96 56.59
N ILE A 873 -32.48 28.46 55.41
CA ILE A 873 -31.38 27.50 55.21
C ILE A 873 -30.07 28.13 55.65
N VAL A 874 -29.75 29.36 55.20
CA VAL A 874 -28.51 30.07 55.61
C VAL A 874 -28.48 30.30 57.12
N LYS A 875 -29.62 30.69 57.72
CA LYS A 875 -29.72 30.88 59.16
C LYS A 875 -29.38 29.61 59.95
N SER A 876 -29.73 28.45 59.44
CA SER A 876 -29.44 27.16 60.09
C SER A 876 -27.92 26.77 60.08
N PHE A 877 -27.13 27.40 59.21
CA PHE A 877 -25.70 27.14 59.07
C PHE A 877 -24.80 28.16 59.81
N ILE A 878 -25.35 29.25 60.25
CA ILE A 878 -24.63 30.25 61.00
C ILE A 878 -24.34 29.68 62.42
N LYS A 879 -23.06 29.66 62.75
CA LYS A 879 -22.59 29.16 64.06
C LYS A 879 -22.54 30.28 65.10
#